data_424a60266f2c1f290fdab11544854a44
#
_entry.id   424a60266f2c1f290fdab11544854a44
#
_cell.length_a   1.000
_cell.length_b   1.000
_cell.length_c   1.000
_cell.angle_alpha   90.00
_cell.angle_beta   90.00
_cell.angle_gamma   90.00
#
_symmetry.space_group_name_H-M   'P 1'
#
loop_
_entity.id
_entity.type
_entity.pdbx_description
1 polymer ?
#
loop_
_entity_poly.entity_id
_entity_poly.type
_entity_poly.pdbx_seq_one_letter_code
_entity_poly.pdbx_strand_id
1 'polypeptide(L)'
;MLLNWLNGREAAAVGTALADEVLLQTGSAARANGSPDGGRQRQALQSFLQRFLQKVDREARPLQLNLYKRAKLANTFKWRLLDKGIERPIVDELTQALVLRLTPVRAASRSAQLPAPSSAKAPPSGNIHTLLARASDHMARGAWAEAVECYEELLRVDPRHAVARSNLGAAFCNLGRYAEAEAQFRQAIQVNPKYADGYSNLGTVLRWRGAVDESEAPLRRAIKLKPAHVDAQINLSITLVLKGRWPEAKSLLERVLRVAPNNVAALVSMGQIAAPEGRFAEAEEMFRRAAEVDPQAPAPWAAMVWLRKMKPEDAAWAERAEQIAAGGPAPVEEATLRYAMGKYYDDVGDFKRAFRSYQRANELRKMVVEPYDRDSRTRFVDDMIRTYTRETVAARREGASDSTRPVFVVGMPRSGTSLVEQILASHPAVKGAGELPFWSDAMRRHEPELRAVPVGAPLAGKLASAYLRILETHSPGALRVIDKATFNSEYLGVIHGVLPQARMIYVRRDPIDSCLSCYFTQLSGQMNFTLDLTDLAHYYHEHQRLVAHWRNVLPPGVLLDVPYEELVADQEGWTRKMIDFLGLEWDERCLDFHRTERSVTTASFWQVRQKIFKSSVARWHHYKEFIGPLRSLRG
;
A
#
# COMPACT_ATOMS: atom_id res chain seq x y z
N MET A 1 -6.93 31.48 13.62
CA MET A 1 -5.61 31.11 14.17
C MET A 1 -5.22 29.64 13.89
N LEU A 2 -6.14 28.67 13.94
CA LEU A 2 -5.83 27.24 13.66
C LEU A 2 -5.38 26.96 12.21
N LEU A 3 -5.89 27.68 11.21
CA LEU A 3 -5.52 27.48 9.80
C LEU A 3 -4.09 27.90 9.44
N ASN A 4 -3.54 28.92 10.13
CA ASN A 4 -2.14 29.34 9.92
C ASN A 4 -1.12 28.38 10.55
N TRP A 5 -1.53 27.59 11.55
CA TRP A 5 -0.67 26.59 12.18
C TRP A 5 -0.37 25.39 11.27
N LEU A 6 -1.31 25.06 10.36
CA LEU A 6 -1.18 23.95 9.38
C LEU A 6 -0.62 24.40 8.02
N ASN A 7 -0.45 25.68 7.75
CA ASN A 7 0.06 26.17 6.47
C ASN A 7 1.55 25.82 6.28
N GLY A 8 1.84 24.81 5.50
CA GLY A 8 3.22 24.34 5.21
C GLY A 8 3.91 25.06 4.04
N ARG A 9 3.28 26.10 3.43
CA ARG A 9 3.84 26.78 2.23
C ARG A 9 5.17 27.47 2.52
N GLU A 10 5.29 28.17 3.64
CA GLU A 10 6.53 28.81 4.05
C GLU A 10 7.64 27.79 4.32
N ALA A 11 7.31 26.67 4.99
CA ALA A 11 8.26 25.59 5.24
C ALA A 11 8.74 24.93 3.94
N ALA A 12 7.85 24.75 2.97
CA ALA A 12 8.22 24.25 1.65
C ALA A 12 9.12 25.24 0.87
N ALA A 13 8.82 26.53 0.92
CA ALA A 13 9.64 27.57 0.30
C ALA A 13 11.06 27.60 0.86
N VAL A 14 11.21 27.49 2.19
CA VAL A 14 12.52 27.40 2.84
C VAL A 14 13.25 26.09 2.47
N GLY A 15 12.54 24.96 2.38
CA GLY A 15 13.12 23.70 1.91
C GLY A 15 13.67 23.80 0.49
N THR A 16 12.95 24.46 -0.41
CA THR A 16 13.40 24.75 -1.78
C THR A 16 14.64 25.66 -1.78
N ALA A 17 14.62 26.77 -1.05
CA ALA A 17 15.74 27.71 -0.97
C ALA A 17 17.02 27.07 -0.41
N LEU A 18 16.90 26.21 0.58
CA LEU A 18 18.01 25.44 1.13
C LEU A 18 18.59 24.44 0.11
N ALA A 19 17.72 23.79 -0.67
CA ALA A 19 18.17 22.87 -1.73
C ALA A 19 18.85 23.61 -2.88
N ASP A 20 18.33 24.74 -3.33
CA ASP A 20 18.91 25.56 -4.39
C ASP A 20 20.30 26.08 -3.99
N GLU A 21 20.54 26.39 -2.71
CA GLU A 21 21.87 26.75 -2.21
C GLU A 21 22.88 25.58 -2.30
N VAL A 22 22.45 24.36 -1.94
CA VAL A 22 23.29 23.16 -2.11
C VAL A 22 23.66 22.98 -3.59
N LEU A 23 22.71 23.18 -4.51
CA LEU A 23 22.93 23.07 -5.95
C LEU A 23 23.88 24.11 -6.50
N LEU A 24 23.80 25.36 -6.05
CA LEU A 24 24.72 26.42 -6.46
C LEU A 24 26.15 26.11 -6.06
N GLN A 25 26.36 25.56 -4.88
CA GLN A 25 27.70 25.23 -4.38
C GLN A 25 28.27 23.94 -4.96
N THR A 26 27.45 22.92 -5.22
CA THR A 26 27.86 21.69 -5.90
C THR A 26 28.18 21.92 -7.38
N GLY A 27 27.44 22.80 -8.05
CA GLY A 27 27.71 23.22 -9.44
C GLY A 27 29.03 24.00 -9.61
N SER A 28 29.48 24.72 -8.59
CA SER A 28 30.76 25.42 -8.59
C SER A 28 31.96 24.48 -8.32
N ALA A 29 31.76 23.43 -7.49
CA ALA A 29 32.78 22.43 -7.18
C ALA A 29 33.07 21.47 -8.36
N ALA A 30 32.04 21.18 -9.18
CA ALA A 30 32.18 20.33 -10.38
C ALA A 30 32.99 21.00 -11.51
N ARG A 31 33.12 22.34 -11.49
CA ARG A 31 33.97 23.09 -12.47
C ARG A 31 35.41 23.27 -12.08
N ALA A 32 35.82 22.83 -10.88
CA ALA A 32 37.18 22.97 -10.32
C ALA A 32 37.97 21.67 -10.26
N ASN A 33 37.65 20.66 -11.06
CA ASN A 33 38.30 19.35 -11.03
C ASN A 33 39.63 19.30 -11.82
N GLY A 34 40.72 19.33 -11.08
CA GLY A 34 42.03 18.83 -11.45
C GLY A 34 42.70 18.26 -10.18
N SER A 35 42.73 16.92 -10.07
CA SER A 35 43.56 16.10 -9.15
C SER A 35 42.98 15.67 -7.78
N PRO A 36 43.15 14.39 -7.37
CA PRO A 36 42.49 13.81 -6.22
C PRO A 36 43.35 13.88 -4.96
N ASP A 37 43.09 14.83 -4.08
CA ASP A 37 43.60 14.81 -2.70
C ASP A 37 42.44 14.66 -1.71
N GLY A 38 42.23 13.44 -1.22
CA GLY A 38 41.10 13.06 -0.36
C GLY A 38 41.00 13.84 0.97
N GLY A 39 42.10 14.48 1.39
CA GLY A 39 42.13 15.33 2.58
C GLY A 39 41.46 16.69 2.35
N ARG A 40 41.69 17.31 1.22
CA ARG A 40 41.07 18.61 0.85
C ARG A 40 39.59 18.48 0.56
N GLN A 41 39.17 17.35 -0.03
CA GLN A 41 37.74 17.07 -0.28
C GLN A 41 36.92 16.92 1.02
N ARG A 42 37.46 16.22 2.02
CA ARG A 42 36.84 16.11 3.35
C ARG A 42 36.72 17.45 4.07
N GLN A 43 37.75 18.28 4.00
CA GLN A 43 37.79 19.61 4.64
C GLN A 43 36.81 20.59 3.95
N ALA A 44 36.71 20.52 2.62
CA ALA A 44 35.72 21.29 1.85
C ALA A 44 34.29 20.88 2.18
N LEU A 45 34.00 19.58 2.31
CA LEU A 45 32.69 19.03 2.69
C LEU A 45 32.31 19.44 4.13
N GLN A 46 33.23 19.37 5.08
CA GLN A 46 32.98 19.83 6.46
C GLN A 46 32.69 21.34 6.53
N SER A 47 33.43 22.15 5.80
CA SER A 47 33.20 23.60 5.73
C SER A 47 31.89 23.94 5.04
N PHE A 48 31.46 23.15 4.06
CA PHE A 48 30.17 23.25 3.41
C PHE A 48 29.04 22.90 4.39
N LEU A 49 29.13 21.75 5.08
CA LEU A 49 28.12 21.31 6.06
C LEU A 49 27.95 22.35 7.18
N GLN A 50 29.01 22.94 7.69
CA GLN A 50 28.92 23.99 8.70
C GLN A 50 28.16 25.21 8.20
N ARG A 51 28.45 25.71 7.01
CA ARG A 51 27.75 26.86 6.41
C ARG A 51 26.29 26.54 6.13
N PHE A 52 26.00 25.36 5.62
CA PHE A 52 24.65 24.88 5.38
C PHE A 52 23.83 24.84 6.68
N LEU A 53 24.37 24.27 7.76
CA LEU A 53 23.69 24.20 9.05
C LEU A 53 23.48 25.60 9.68
N GLN A 54 24.41 26.54 9.49
CA GLN A 54 24.23 27.94 9.91
C GLN A 54 23.08 28.63 9.15
N LYS A 55 22.94 28.33 7.86
CA LYS A 55 21.83 28.85 7.06
C LYS A 55 20.49 28.25 7.49
N VAL A 56 20.43 26.94 7.76
CA VAL A 56 19.26 26.28 8.35
C VAL A 56 18.83 26.96 9.65
N ASP A 57 19.77 27.26 10.54
CA ASP A 57 19.47 27.99 11.80
C ASP A 57 18.89 29.38 11.54
N ARG A 58 19.40 30.11 10.57
CA ARG A 58 18.96 31.47 10.26
C ARG A 58 17.58 31.50 9.61
N GLU A 59 17.28 30.59 8.69
CA GLU A 59 16.06 30.63 7.86
C GLU A 59 14.91 29.79 8.45
N ALA A 60 15.22 28.66 9.10
CA ALA A 60 14.19 27.76 9.61
C ALA A 60 13.82 28.02 11.09
N ARG A 61 14.73 28.53 11.93
CA ARG A 61 14.43 28.85 13.34
C ARG A 61 13.30 29.85 13.58
N PRO A 62 13.19 30.95 12.81
CA PRO A 62 12.12 31.93 13.01
C PRO A 62 10.73 31.39 12.74
N LEU A 63 10.61 30.29 11.99
CA LEU A 63 9.33 29.74 11.51
C LEU A 63 8.52 28.97 12.57
N GLN A 64 9.04 28.79 13.79
CA GLN A 64 8.40 27.99 14.85
C GLN A 64 7.79 26.68 14.31
N LEU A 65 8.62 25.89 13.63
CA LEU A 65 8.19 24.72 12.89
C LEU A 65 7.61 23.64 13.82
N ASN A 66 6.32 23.33 13.67
CA ASN A 66 5.74 22.13 14.24
C ASN A 66 6.22 20.87 13.46
N LEU A 67 5.89 19.70 13.95
CA LEU A 67 6.33 18.42 13.34
C LEU A 67 5.97 18.33 11.85
N TYR A 68 4.76 18.75 11.48
CA TYR A 68 4.29 18.77 10.08
C TYR A 68 5.13 19.71 9.20
N LYS A 69 5.36 20.94 9.65
CA LYS A 69 6.15 21.92 8.90
C LYS A 69 7.61 21.48 8.72
N ARG A 70 8.20 20.81 9.73
CA ARG A 70 9.56 20.23 9.64
C ARG A 70 9.62 19.11 8.61
N ALA A 71 8.67 18.19 8.64
CA ALA A 71 8.58 17.10 7.66
C ALA A 71 8.39 17.67 6.23
N LYS A 72 7.53 18.67 6.06
CA LYS A 72 7.30 19.33 4.77
C LYS A 72 8.57 20.00 4.25
N LEU A 73 9.31 20.70 5.10
CA LEU A 73 10.58 21.35 4.76
C LEU A 73 11.63 20.31 4.33
N ALA A 74 11.84 19.27 5.14
CA ALA A 74 12.82 18.22 4.86
C ALA A 74 12.50 17.46 3.57
N ASN A 75 11.23 17.12 3.33
CA ASN A 75 10.80 16.45 2.11
C ASN A 75 11.00 17.33 0.89
N THR A 76 10.61 18.61 0.94
CA THR A 76 10.82 19.53 -0.20
C THR A 76 12.31 19.69 -0.51
N PHE A 77 13.16 19.80 0.52
CA PHE A 77 14.61 19.85 0.38
C PHE A 77 15.16 18.59 -0.32
N LYS A 78 14.79 17.40 0.19
CA LYS A 78 15.21 16.09 -0.31
C LYS A 78 14.85 15.93 -1.78
N TRP A 79 13.60 16.13 -2.13
CA TRP A 79 13.11 15.90 -3.50
C TRP A 79 13.69 16.90 -4.49
N ARG A 80 13.91 18.16 -4.07
CA ARG A 80 14.55 19.16 -4.93
C ARG A 80 15.98 18.78 -5.31
N LEU A 81 16.75 18.18 -4.39
CA LEU A 81 18.11 17.72 -4.67
C LEU A 81 18.12 16.48 -5.58
N LEU A 82 17.22 15.52 -5.33
CA LEU A 82 17.09 14.33 -6.19
C LEU A 82 16.67 14.70 -7.61
N ASP A 83 15.71 15.61 -7.76
CA ASP A 83 15.22 16.12 -9.06
C ASP A 83 16.32 16.82 -9.88
N LYS A 84 17.32 17.36 -9.22
CA LYS A 84 18.50 18.00 -9.84
C LYS A 84 19.69 17.06 -10.03
N GLY A 85 19.50 15.75 -9.82
CA GLY A 85 20.50 14.73 -10.12
C GLY A 85 21.60 14.55 -9.08
N ILE A 86 21.41 15.03 -7.85
CA ILE A 86 22.35 14.74 -6.76
C ILE A 86 22.20 13.28 -6.34
N GLU A 87 23.31 12.57 -6.17
CA GLU A 87 23.32 11.17 -5.78
C GLU A 87 22.58 10.90 -4.45
N ARG A 88 21.75 9.88 -4.43
CA ARG A 88 20.87 9.56 -3.31
C ARG A 88 21.56 9.43 -1.94
N PRO A 89 22.76 8.80 -1.82
CA PRO A 89 23.47 8.73 -0.54
C PRO A 89 23.81 10.12 0.04
N ILE A 90 24.23 11.05 -0.82
CA ILE A 90 24.55 12.44 -0.42
C ILE A 90 23.27 13.17 0.02
N VAL A 91 22.20 13.00 -0.73
CA VAL A 91 20.89 13.61 -0.41
C VAL A 91 20.35 13.10 0.92
N ASP A 92 20.47 11.81 1.18
CA ASP A 92 19.98 11.20 2.43
C ASP A 92 20.80 11.70 3.63
N GLU A 93 22.14 11.84 3.51
CA GLU A 93 23.01 12.39 4.55
C GLU A 93 22.68 13.86 4.85
N LEU A 94 22.53 14.70 3.83
CA LEU A 94 22.18 16.12 3.99
C LEU A 94 20.77 16.28 4.58
N THR A 95 19.82 15.45 4.17
CA THR A 95 18.45 15.47 4.70
C THR A 95 18.42 15.06 6.18
N GLN A 96 19.20 14.05 6.55
CA GLN A 96 19.34 13.62 7.94
C GLN A 96 19.95 14.73 8.82
N ALA A 97 21.01 15.39 8.35
CA ALA A 97 21.63 16.52 9.04
C ALA A 97 20.64 17.68 9.23
N LEU A 98 19.83 17.97 8.20
CA LEU A 98 18.77 18.98 8.24
C LEU A 98 17.69 18.63 9.29
N VAL A 99 17.18 17.40 9.29
CA VAL A 99 16.15 16.94 10.25
C VAL A 99 16.65 17.01 11.69
N LEU A 100 17.87 16.54 11.94
CA LEU A 100 18.50 16.63 13.27
C LEU A 100 18.61 18.08 13.76
N ARG A 101 18.98 19.02 12.87
CA ARG A 101 19.11 20.44 13.21
C ARG A 101 17.78 21.14 13.47
N LEU A 102 16.72 20.71 12.80
CA LEU A 102 15.36 21.23 12.98
C LEU A 102 14.64 20.68 14.22
N THR A 103 15.17 19.63 14.84
CA THR A 103 14.60 19.05 16.06
C THR A 103 14.88 19.96 17.25
N PRO A 104 13.89 20.41 18.03
CA PRO A 104 14.15 21.29 19.17
C PRO A 104 14.92 20.53 20.25
N VAL A 105 16.10 21.01 20.54
CA VAL A 105 16.76 20.69 21.82
C VAL A 105 15.93 21.38 22.91
N ARG A 106 15.20 20.61 23.73
CA ARG A 106 14.60 21.15 24.95
C ARG A 106 15.72 21.83 25.74
N ALA A 107 15.60 23.11 25.93
CA ALA A 107 16.53 23.91 26.71
C ALA A 107 16.61 23.36 28.16
N ALA A 108 17.64 22.58 28.42
CA ALA A 108 18.16 22.42 29.76
C ALA A 108 19.00 23.68 30.05
N SER A 109 18.51 24.48 30.99
CA SER A 109 19.12 25.70 31.43
C SER A 109 20.51 25.47 32.08
N ARG A 110 21.43 26.36 31.71
CA ARG A 110 22.66 26.78 32.42
C ARG A 110 23.96 26.00 32.26
N SER A 111 24.84 26.68 31.56
CA SER A 111 26.28 26.81 31.82
C SER A 111 27.01 25.68 32.57
N ALA A 112 27.85 24.94 31.84
CA ALA A 112 29.11 24.46 32.39
C ALA A 112 30.15 24.30 31.27
N GLN A 113 31.31 24.87 31.51
CA GLN A 113 32.54 24.74 30.75
C GLN A 113 32.93 23.28 30.57
N LEU A 114 33.47 22.96 29.40
CA LEU A 114 34.11 21.67 29.11
C LEU A 114 35.31 21.48 30.07
N PRO A 115 35.34 20.40 30.86
CA PRO A 115 36.59 19.88 31.39
C PRO A 115 37.13 18.78 30.49
N ALA A 116 38.48 18.70 30.48
CA ALA A 116 39.27 17.70 29.78
C ALA A 116 38.97 16.25 30.20
N PRO A 117 39.36 15.24 29.40
CA PRO A 117 38.93 13.86 29.62
C PRO A 117 39.63 13.29 30.86
N SER A 118 38.86 13.01 31.91
CA SER A 118 39.32 12.19 33.01
C SER A 118 38.39 11.00 33.21
N SER A 119 38.99 9.82 33.20
CA SER A 119 38.56 8.52 33.76
C SER A 119 37.06 8.19 33.72
N ALA A 120 36.72 7.17 32.98
CA ALA A 120 35.42 6.53 32.92
C ALA A 120 34.85 6.26 34.32
N LYS A 121 33.84 7.05 34.68
CA LYS A 121 32.85 6.64 35.69
C LYS A 121 31.75 5.87 35.01
N ALA A 122 31.43 4.68 35.54
CA ALA A 122 30.31 3.85 35.15
C ALA A 122 29.02 4.71 35.04
N PRO A 123 28.16 4.46 34.01
CA PRO A 123 26.90 5.18 33.89
C PRO A 123 26.03 4.90 35.13
N PRO A 124 25.15 5.83 35.54
CA PRO A 124 24.23 5.59 36.62
C PRO A 124 23.38 4.36 36.29
N SER A 125 23.37 3.38 37.18
CA SER A 125 22.60 2.14 37.09
C SER A 125 21.10 2.47 37.25
N GLY A 126 20.49 3.03 36.20
CA GLY A 126 19.05 2.95 36.03
C GLY A 126 18.73 1.46 35.93
N ASN A 127 18.01 0.96 36.96
CA ASN A 127 17.71 -0.46 37.04
C ASN A 127 16.97 -0.90 35.77
N ILE A 128 17.61 -1.69 34.91
CA ILE A 128 17.06 -2.20 33.63
C ILE A 128 15.65 -2.76 33.85
N HIS A 129 15.41 -3.44 34.99
CA HIS A 129 14.09 -3.94 35.36
C HIS A 129 13.06 -2.83 35.55
N THR A 130 13.43 -1.70 36.12
CA THR A 130 12.53 -0.56 36.30
C THR A 130 12.18 0.10 34.95
N LEU A 131 13.16 0.24 34.06
CA LEU A 131 12.95 0.79 32.73
C LEU A 131 12.07 -0.14 31.88
N LEU A 132 12.30 -1.46 31.94
CA LEU A 132 11.45 -2.46 31.29
C LEU A 132 10.01 -2.42 31.81
N ALA A 133 9.82 -2.35 33.13
CA ALA A 133 8.49 -2.29 33.73
C ALA A 133 7.73 -1.01 33.32
N ARG A 134 8.39 0.14 33.34
CA ARG A 134 7.82 1.41 32.87
C ARG A 134 7.46 1.37 31.40
N ALA A 135 8.37 0.89 30.55
CA ALA A 135 8.13 0.77 29.12
C ALA A 135 6.95 -0.17 28.84
N SER A 136 6.87 -1.32 29.54
CA SER A 136 5.76 -2.28 29.41
C SER A 136 4.42 -1.68 29.86
N ASP A 137 4.41 -0.87 30.93
CA ASP A 137 3.23 -0.15 31.41
C ASP A 137 2.75 0.88 30.38
N HIS A 138 3.68 1.66 29.78
CA HIS A 138 3.35 2.58 28.69
C HIS A 138 2.79 1.84 27.46
N MET A 139 3.38 0.69 27.08
CA MET A 139 2.85 -0.16 26.00
C MET A 139 1.41 -0.62 26.31
N ALA A 140 1.15 -1.08 27.53
CA ALA A 140 -0.17 -1.55 27.95
C ALA A 140 -1.24 -0.45 27.93
N ARG A 141 -0.85 0.80 28.18
CA ARG A 141 -1.75 1.97 28.15
C ARG A 141 -1.87 2.62 26.77
N GLY A 142 -1.20 2.10 25.74
CA GLY A 142 -1.17 2.72 24.42
C GLY A 142 -0.33 4.01 24.35
N ALA A 143 0.47 4.29 25.36
CA ALA A 143 1.38 5.44 25.44
C ALA A 143 2.67 5.12 24.66
N TRP A 144 2.54 4.97 23.32
CA TRP A 144 3.61 4.44 22.48
C TRP A 144 4.85 5.31 22.40
N ALA A 145 4.68 6.63 22.44
CA ALA A 145 5.79 7.58 22.39
C ALA A 145 6.63 7.53 23.68
N GLU A 146 5.98 7.45 24.83
CA GLU A 146 6.62 7.30 26.13
C GLU A 146 7.30 5.91 26.26
N ALA A 147 6.70 4.88 25.68
CA ALA A 147 7.33 3.56 25.61
C ALA A 147 8.62 3.60 24.80
N VAL A 148 8.63 4.30 23.65
CA VAL A 148 9.85 4.52 22.83
C VAL A 148 10.95 5.18 23.68
N GLU A 149 10.65 6.28 24.37
CA GLU A 149 11.62 6.98 25.22
C GLU A 149 12.24 6.04 26.28
N CYS A 150 11.40 5.24 26.94
CA CYS A 150 11.85 4.28 27.95
C CYS A 150 12.72 3.16 27.37
N TYR A 151 12.36 2.61 26.21
CA TYR A 151 13.18 1.59 25.55
C TYR A 151 14.49 2.15 25.01
N GLU A 152 14.51 3.37 24.48
CA GLU A 152 15.73 4.04 24.05
C GLU A 152 16.67 4.33 25.24
N GLU A 153 16.12 4.72 26.40
CA GLU A 153 16.89 4.89 27.63
C GLU A 153 17.51 3.56 28.08
N LEU A 154 16.74 2.46 28.06
CA LEU A 154 17.22 1.13 28.37
C LEU A 154 18.34 0.69 27.43
N LEU A 155 18.18 0.94 26.13
CA LEU A 155 19.17 0.55 25.12
C LEU A 155 20.44 1.41 25.15
N ARG A 156 20.41 2.59 25.81
CA ARG A 156 21.64 3.34 26.15
C ARG A 156 22.41 2.65 27.27
N VAL A 157 21.71 2.02 28.22
CA VAL A 157 22.33 1.25 29.31
C VAL A 157 22.80 -0.12 28.85
N ASP A 158 21.94 -0.86 28.14
CA ASP A 158 22.26 -2.18 27.56
C ASP A 158 21.96 -2.21 26.04
N PRO A 159 22.92 -1.82 25.20
CA PRO A 159 22.76 -1.82 23.74
C PRO A 159 22.55 -3.22 23.15
N ARG A 160 22.81 -4.30 23.89
CA ARG A 160 22.66 -5.69 23.41
C ARG A 160 21.37 -6.36 23.92
N HIS A 161 20.42 -5.62 24.45
CA HIS A 161 19.15 -6.17 24.94
C HIS A 161 18.17 -6.45 23.79
N ALA A 162 18.21 -7.66 23.23
CA ALA A 162 17.42 -8.04 22.05
C ALA A 162 15.91 -7.86 22.24
N VAL A 163 15.36 -8.20 23.43
CA VAL A 163 13.92 -8.06 23.74
C VAL A 163 13.50 -6.58 23.77
N ALA A 164 14.32 -5.72 24.39
CA ALA A 164 14.02 -4.29 24.42
C ALA A 164 14.02 -3.67 23.01
N ARG A 165 14.96 -4.08 22.14
CA ARG A 165 14.96 -3.69 20.72
C ARG A 165 13.69 -4.14 20.01
N SER A 166 13.28 -5.38 20.23
CA SER A 166 12.06 -5.91 19.63
C SER A 166 10.81 -5.15 20.11
N ASN A 167 10.73 -4.85 21.40
CA ASN A 167 9.63 -4.07 21.96
C ASN A 167 9.63 -2.60 21.49
N LEU A 168 10.82 -2.00 21.33
CA LEU A 168 10.97 -0.69 20.69
C LEU A 168 10.44 -0.72 19.24
N GLY A 169 10.79 -1.77 18.48
CA GLY A 169 10.25 -1.99 17.14
C GLY A 169 8.72 -2.12 17.15
N ALA A 170 8.14 -2.83 18.12
CA ALA A 170 6.69 -2.94 18.28
C ALA A 170 6.04 -1.58 18.62
N ALA A 171 6.66 -0.75 19.47
CA ALA A 171 6.19 0.59 19.74
C ALA A 171 6.22 1.47 18.48
N PHE A 172 7.28 1.39 17.68
CA PHE A 172 7.34 2.07 16.38
C PHE A 172 6.26 1.58 15.39
N CYS A 173 5.94 0.29 15.37
CA CYS A 173 4.82 -0.23 14.57
C CYS A 173 3.49 0.44 14.94
N ASN A 174 3.19 0.57 16.23
CA ASN A 174 1.96 1.22 16.69
C ASN A 174 1.92 2.73 16.39
N LEU A 175 3.08 3.37 16.22
CA LEU A 175 3.21 4.76 15.76
C LEU A 175 3.21 4.88 14.22
N GLY A 176 3.06 3.77 13.47
CA GLY A 176 3.15 3.77 12.01
C GLY A 176 4.58 3.95 11.45
N ARG A 177 5.60 3.95 12.32
CA ARG A 177 7.02 4.16 11.99
C ARG A 177 7.69 2.85 11.55
N TYR A 178 7.16 2.24 10.48
CA TYR A 178 7.53 0.88 10.07
C TYR A 178 8.99 0.71 9.64
N ALA A 179 9.62 1.74 9.06
CA ALA A 179 11.03 1.67 8.68
C ALA A 179 11.96 1.58 9.91
N GLU A 180 11.63 2.31 10.96
CA GLU A 180 12.37 2.29 12.22
C GLU A 180 12.12 0.98 12.98
N ALA A 181 10.88 0.50 12.95
CA ALA A 181 10.53 -0.81 13.50
C ALA A 181 11.36 -1.93 12.85
N GLU A 182 11.45 -1.95 11.52
CA GLU A 182 12.25 -2.92 10.78
C GLU A 182 13.72 -2.87 11.18
N ALA A 183 14.30 -1.67 11.30
CA ALA A 183 15.68 -1.50 11.75
C ALA A 183 15.91 -2.10 13.14
N GLN A 184 14.99 -1.87 14.09
CA GLN A 184 15.07 -2.43 15.44
C GLN A 184 14.91 -3.95 15.45
N PHE A 185 14.00 -4.52 14.66
CA PHE A 185 13.86 -5.97 14.56
C PHE A 185 15.10 -6.63 13.94
N ARG A 186 15.70 -6.04 12.90
CA ARG A 186 16.96 -6.52 12.32
C ARG A 186 18.11 -6.49 13.34
N GLN A 187 18.22 -5.41 14.13
CA GLN A 187 19.21 -5.34 15.20
C GLN A 187 18.93 -6.36 16.32
N ALA A 188 17.67 -6.60 16.67
CA ALA A 188 17.31 -7.60 17.69
C ALA A 188 17.77 -9.01 17.29
N ILE A 189 17.53 -9.42 16.03
CA ILE A 189 17.98 -10.73 15.51
C ILE A 189 19.50 -10.79 15.28
N GLN A 190 20.15 -9.68 15.02
CA GLN A 190 21.60 -9.59 14.92
C GLN A 190 22.25 -9.82 16.29
N VAL A 191 21.68 -9.23 17.34
CA VAL A 191 22.11 -9.43 18.73
C VAL A 191 21.83 -10.85 19.21
N ASN A 192 20.65 -11.40 18.88
CA ASN A 192 20.26 -12.76 19.23
C ASN A 192 19.70 -13.52 18.01
N PRO A 193 20.56 -14.24 17.25
CA PRO A 193 20.13 -15.00 16.07
C PRO A 193 19.17 -16.17 16.33
N LYS A 194 18.89 -16.50 17.60
CA LYS A 194 17.90 -17.51 18.02
C LYS A 194 16.59 -16.90 18.52
N TYR A 195 16.41 -15.59 18.42
CA TYR A 195 15.23 -14.89 18.91
C TYR A 195 14.05 -15.01 17.93
N ALA A 196 13.21 -16.04 18.15
CA ALA A 196 12.09 -16.36 17.26
C ALA A 196 11.08 -15.22 17.10
N ASP A 197 10.72 -14.52 18.20
CA ASP A 197 9.78 -13.41 18.18
C ASP A 197 10.31 -12.24 17.31
N GLY A 198 11.62 -11.96 17.36
CA GLY A 198 12.26 -10.94 16.52
C GLY A 198 12.13 -11.25 15.03
N TYR A 199 12.28 -12.51 14.62
CA TYR A 199 12.04 -12.92 13.24
C TYR A 199 10.55 -12.84 12.85
N SER A 200 9.63 -13.21 13.75
CA SER A 200 8.19 -13.08 13.52
C SER A 200 7.80 -11.61 13.29
N ASN A 201 8.28 -10.71 14.16
CA ASN A 201 8.03 -9.29 14.09
C ASN A 201 8.65 -8.67 12.82
N LEU A 202 9.87 -9.07 12.44
CA LEU A 202 10.49 -8.64 11.19
C LEU A 202 9.63 -9.04 9.97
N GLY A 203 9.18 -10.28 9.90
CA GLY A 203 8.32 -10.73 8.81
C GLY A 203 7.00 -9.95 8.75
N THR A 204 6.42 -9.65 9.90
CA THR A 204 5.19 -8.86 10.00
C THR A 204 5.37 -7.42 9.49
N VAL A 205 6.42 -6.74 9.92
CA VAL A 205 6.67 -5.34 9.49
C VAL A 205 7.06 -5.25 8.02
N LEU A 206 7.79 -6.22 7.48
CA LEU A 206 8.09 -6.30 6.04
C LEU A 206 6.81 -6.40 5.22
N ARG A 207 5.86 -7.24 5.65
CA ARG A 207 4.54 -7.36 5.01
C ARG A 207 3.76 -6.04 5.07
N TRP A 208 3.75 -5.34 6.20
CA TRP A 208 3.07 -4.04 6.34
C TRP A 208 3.68 -2.95 5.45
N ARG A 209 4.99 -3.04 5.19
CA ARG A 209 5.69 -2.17 4.23
C ARG A 209 5.49 -2.56 2.76
N GLY A 210 4.74 -3.63 2.49
CA GLY A 210 4.52 -4.13 1.13
C GLY A 210 5.62 -5.06 0.60
N ALA A 211 6.67 -5.34 1.38
CA ALA A 211 7.75 -6.28 1.02
C ALA A 211 7.32 -7.74 1.32
N VAL A 212 6.23 -8.17 0.68
CA VAL A 212 5.57 -9.46 0.96
C VAL A 212 6.51 -10.64 0.68
N ASP A 213 7.30 -10.57 -0.39
CA ASP A 213 8.24 -11.65 -0.73
C ASP A 213 9.33 -11.81 0.31
N GLU A 214 9.84 -10.71 0.84
CA GLU A 214 10.89 -10.70 1.86
C GLU A 214 10.36 -11.15 3.23
N SER A 215 9.07 -11.02 3.50
CA SER A 215 8.45 -11.36 4.79
C SER A 215 8.42 -12.87 5.07
N GLU A 216 8.41 -13.72 4.03
CA GLU A 216 8.28 -15.17 4.18
C GLU A 216 9.49 -15.82 4.88
N ALA A 217 10.70 -15.45 4.49
CA ALA A 217 11.93 -16.07 5.00
C ALA A 217 12.10 -15.86 6.52
N PRO A 218 11.94 -14.66 7.09
CA PRO A 218 11.96 -14.46 8.54
C PRO A 218 10.87 -15.27 9.26
N LEU A 219 9.64 -15.31 8.75
CA LEU A 219 8.54 -16.06 9.38
C LEU A 219 8.84 -17.57 9.43
N ARG A 220 9.35 -18.14 8.33
CA ARG A 220 9.79 -19.53 8.32
C ARG A 220 10.95 -19.77 9.27
N ARG A 221 11.87 -18.81 9.42
CA ARG A 221 12.97 -18.90 10.40
C ARG A 221 12.45 -18.89 11.82
N ALA A 222 11.45 -18.04 12.15
CA ALA A 222 10.79 -18.02 13.45
C ALA A 222 10.19 -19.39 13.81
N ILE A 223 9.45 -19.98 12.86
CA ILE A 223 8.83 -21.32 13.03
C ILE A 223 9.90 -22.42 13.16
N LYS A 224 11.01 -22.34 12.40
CA LYS A 224 12.12 -23.28 12.53
C LYS A 224 12.78 -23.21 13.92
N LEU A 225 12.90 -22.01 14.49
CA LEU A 225 13.46 -21.79 15.83
C LEU A 225 12.50 -22.25 16.94
N LYS A 226 11.20 -21.99 16.75
CA LYS A 226 10.14 -22.35 17.71
C LYS A 226 8.94 -22.90 16.95
N PRO A 227 8.86 -24.23 16.72
CA PRO A 227 7.79 -24.84 15.92
C PRO A 227 6.37 -24.54 16.41
N ALA A 228 6.20 -24.35 17.72
CA ALA A 228 4.92 -23.98 18.34
C ALA A 228 4.66 -22.47 18.39
N HIS A 229 5.37 -21.65 17.60
CA HIS A 229 5.18 -20.21 17.57
C HIS A 229 3.90 -19.85 16.80
N VAL A 230 2.78 -19.71 17.51
CA VAL A 230 1.45 -19.48 16.95
C VAL A 230 1.42 -18.22 16.08
N ASP A 231 1.93 -17.09 16.58
CA ASP A 231 1.89 -15.81 15.84
C ASP A 231 2.70 -15.88 14.53
N ALA A 232 3.86 -16.54 14.54
CA ALA A 232 4.65 -16.71 13.33
C ALA A 232 3.92 -17.58 12.29
N GLN A 233 3.19 -18.62 12.72
CA GLN A 233 2.38 -19.46 11.83
C GLN A 233 1.21 -18.68 11.23
N ILE A 234 0.51 -17.87 12.03
CA ILE A 234 -0.58 -17.00 11.57
C ILE A 234 -0.03 -15.93 10.60
N ASN A 235 1.05 -15.25 10.95
CA ASN A 235 1.64 -14.24 10.10
C ASN A 235 2.18 -14.83 8.77
N LEU A 236 2.74 -16.05 8.80
CA LEU A 236 3.14 -16.76 7.58
C LEU A 236 1.91 -17.14 6.75
N SER A 237 0.81 -17.55 7.36
CA SER A 237 -0.43 -17.86 6.62
C SER A 237 -0.96 -16.64 5.87
N ILE A 238 -0.95 -15.46 6.50
CA ILE A 238 -1.36 -14.20 5.85
C ILE A 238 -0.41 -13.85 4.68
N THR A 239 0.90 -14.00 4.88
CA THR A 239 1.89 -13.81 3.80
C THR A 239 1.64 -14.76 2.63
N LEU A 240 1.35 -16.03 2.91
CA LEU A 240 1.07 -17.05 1.89
C LEU A 240 -0.24 -16.77 1.13
N VAL A 241 -1.28 -16.27 1.81
CA VAL A 241 -2.52 -15.80 1.17
C VAL A 241 -2.22 -14.68 0.17
N LEU A 242 -1.43 -13.69 0.57
CA LEU A 242 -1.02 -12.58 -0.32
C LEU A 242 -0.19 -13.07 -1.52
N LYS A 243 0.53 -14.18 -1.38
CA LYS A 243 1.30 -14.85 -2.45
C LYS A 243 0.46 -15.85 -3.26
N GLY A 244 -0.84 -15.97 -3.03
CA GLY A 244 -1.73 -16.92 -3.72
C GLY A 244 -1.57 -18.39 -3.29
N ARG A 245 -0.81 -18.67 -2.23
CA ARG A 245 -0.53 -20.04 -1.72
C ARG A 245 -1.55 -20.45 -0.66
N TRP A 246 -2.81 -20.43 -1.02
CA TRP A 246 -3.96 -20.66 -0.14
C TRP A 246 -3.97 -22.02 0.57
N PRO A 247 -3.67 -23.15 -0.11
CA PRO A 247 -3.68 -24.46 0.57
C PRO A 247 -2.65 -24.56 1.69
N GLU A 248 -1.47 -23.97 1.50
CA GLU A 248 -0.43 -23.96 2.52
C GLU A 248 -0.80 -23.07 3.71
N ALA A 249 -1.38 -21.88 3.42
CA ALA A 249 -1.89 -21.00 4.46
C ALA A 249 -2.96 -21.68 5.32
N LYS A 250 -3.93 -22.35 4.68
CA LYS A 250 -4.99 -23.11 5.37
C LYS A 250 -4.41 -24.20 6.25
N SER A 251 -3.46 -24.99 5.75
CA SER A 251 -2.80 -26.06 6.52
C SER A 251 -2.08 -25.52 7.77
N LEU A 252 -1.45 -24.35 7.69
CA LEU A 252 -0.84 -23.69 8.85
C LEU A 252 -1.87 -23.32 9.91
N LEU A 253 -2.98 -22.69 9.49
CA LEU A 253 -4.05 -22.27 10.40
C LEU A 253 -4.77 -23.45 11.03
N GLU A 254 -4.99 -24.54 10.30
CA GLU A 254 -5.55 -25.78 10.83
C GLU A 254 -4.65 -26.38 11.94
N ARG A 255 -3.33 -26.29 11.79
CA ARG A 255 -2.39 -26.69 12.85
C ARG A 255 -2.50 -25.79 14.07
N VAL A 256 -2.58 -24.49 13.87
CA VAL A 256 -2.78 -23.54 14.97
C VAL A 256 -4.07 -23.84 15.72
N LEU A 257 -5.19 -24.03 15.02
CA LEU A 257 -6.49 -24.27 15.63
C LEU A 257 -6.62 -25.64 16.32
N ARG A 258 -5.80 -26.66 15.93
CA ARG A 258 -5.69 -27.91 16.70
C ARG A 258 -5.07 -27.72 18.07
N VAL A 259 -4.10 -26.81 18.21
CA VAL A 259 -3.38 -26.54 19.47
C VAL A 259 -4.08 -25.45 20.28
N ALA A 260 -4.62 -24.46 19.60
CA ALA A 260 -5.31 -23.30 20.18
C ALA A 260 -6.67 -23.07 19.49
N PRO A 261 -7.71 -23.87 19.81
CA PRO A 261 -9.01 -23.85 19.11
C PRO A 261 -9.74 -22.51 19.17
N ASN A 262 -9.44 -21.72 20.20
CA ASN A 262 -10.03 -20.42 20.48
C ASN A 262 -9.10 -19.24 20.13
N ASN A 263 -8.11 -19.44 19.26
CA ASN A 263 -7.26 -18.33 18.83
C ASN A 263 -8.02 -17.42 17.86
N VAL A 264 -8.36 -16.21 18.31
CA VAL A 264 -9.16 -15.24 17.56
C VAL A 264 -8.53 -14.90 16.20
N ALA A 265 -7.22 -14.64 16.14
CA ALA A 265 -6.53 -14.30 14.91
C ALA A 265 -6.53 -15.45 13.89
N ALA A 266 -6.38 -16.69 14.35
CA ALA A 266 -6.44 -17.86 13.48
C ALA A 266 -7.86 -18.11 12.95
N LEU A 267 -8.88 -17.97 13.81
CA LEU A 267 -10.29 -18.07 13.39
C LEU A 267 -10.63 -17.01 12.34
N VAL A 268 -10.27 -15.75 12.59
CA VAL A 268 -10.48 -14.66 11.61
C VAL A 268 -9.75 -14.96 10.30
N SER A 269 -8.50 -15.40 10.35
CA SER A 269 -7.72 -15.73 9.15
C SER A 269 -8.32 -16.90 8.36
N MET A 270 -8.87 -17.93 9.03
CA MET A 270 -9.58 -19.02 8.36
C MET A 270 -10.84 -18.53 7.65
N GLY A 271 -11.65 -17.68 8.31
CA GLY A 271 -12.81 -17.07 7.69
C GLY A 271 -12.44 -16.19 6.48
N GLN A 272 -11.34 -15.45 6.57
CA GLN A 272 -10.81 -14.65 5.45
C GLN A 272 -10.29 -15.49 4.27
N ILE A 273 -9.93 -16.75 4.49
CA ILE A 273 -9.65 -17.71 3.41
C ILE A 273 -10.96 -18.27 2.83
N ALA A 274 -11.91 -18.64 3.67
CA ALA A 274 -13.16 -19.26 3.23
C ALA A 274 -14.06 -18.31 2.41
N ALA A 275 -14.14 -17.03 2.78
CA ALA A 275 -15.01 -16.06 2.13
C ALA A 275 -14.67 -15.83 0.63
N PRO A 276 -13.41 -15.58 0.22
CA PRO A 276 -13.02 -15.48 -1.19
C PRO A 276 -13.23 -16.77 -2.01
N GLU A 277 -13.26 -17.93 -1.35
CA GLU A 277 -13.59 -19.21 -1.99
C GLU A 277 -15.11 -19.42 -2.13
N GLY A 278 -15.94 -18.50 -1.62
CA GLY A 278 -17.40 -18.59 -1.66
C GLY A 278 -18.02 -19.44 -0.53
N ARG A 279 -17.22 -19.92 0.41
CA ARG A 279 -17.65 -20.71 1.57
C ARG A 279 -18.14 -19.80 2.70
N PHE A 280 -19.20 -19.02 2.40
CA PHE A 280 -19.68 -17.95 3.28
C PHE A 280 -20.18 -18.45 4.63
N ALA A 281 -20.86 -19.61 4.68
CA ALA A 281 -21.35 -20.19 5.93
C ALA A 281 -20.18 -20.60 6.86
N GLU A 282 -19.10 -21.18 6.29
CA GLU A 282 -17.89 -21.51 7.04
C GLU A 282 -17.20 -20.24 7.55
N ALA A 283 -17.09 -19.20 6.70
CA ALA A 283 -16.50 -17.94 7.09
C ALA A 283 -17.29 -17.27 8.23
N GLU A 284 -18.62 -17.25 8.15
CA GLU A 284 -19.50 -16.69 9.17
C GLU A 284 -19.35 -17.42 10.50
N GLU A 285 -19.29 -18.75 10.48
CA GLU A 285 -19.07 -19.56 11.68
C GLU A 285 -17.70 -19.25 12.34
N MET A 286 -16.65 -19.11 11.54
CA MET A 286 -15.31 -18.76 12.06
C MET A 286 -15.30 -17.37 12.70
N PHE A 287 -15.93 -16.38 12.06
CA PHE A 287 -16.01 -15.03 12.61
C PHE A 287 -16.91 -14.96 13.86
N ARG A 288 -18.03 -15.69 13.89
CA ARG A 288 -18.91 -15.78 15.04
C ARG A 288 -18.17 -16.37 16.25
N ARG A 289 -17.49 -17.50 16.07
CA ARG A 289 -16.66 -18.11 17.13
C ARG A 289 -15.57 -17.15 17.63
N ALA A 290 -14.90 -16.43 16.72
CA ALA A 290 -13.91 -15.43 17.10
C ALA A 290 -14.51 -14.31 17.96
N ALA A 291 -15.72 -13.83 17.61
CA ALA A 291 -16.45 -12.81 18.35
C ALA A 291 -17.00 -13.33 19.71
N GLU A 292 -17.30 -14.61 19.84
CA GLU A 292 -17.67 -15.23 21.11
C GLU A 292 -16.47 -15.35 22.07
N VAL A 293 -15.28 -15.66 21.54
CA VAL A 293 -14.06 -15.74 22.34
C VAL A 293 -13.61 -14.37 22.84
N ASP A 294 -13.61 -13.38 21.98
CA ASP A 294 -13.32 -11.99 22.32
C ASP A 294 -14.37 -11.04 21.73
N PRO A 295 -15.41 -10.75 22.50
CA PRO A 295 -16.48 -9.86 22.03
C PRO A 295 -16.05 -8.41 21.78
N GLN A 296 -14.88 -7.99 22.26
CA GLN A 296 -14.35 -6.64 22.05
C GLN A 296 -13.39 -6.55 20.85
N ALA A 297 -12.96 -7.68 20.26
CA ALA A 297 -12.08 -7.68 19.10
C ALA A 297 -12.77 -7.06 17.87
N PRO A 298 -12.23 -6.00 17.25
CA PRO A 298 -12.89 -5.35 16.10
C PRO A 298 -12.94 -6.24 14.85
N ALA A 299 -11.91 -7.06 14.62
CA ALA A 299 -11.70 -7.80 13.38
C ALA A 299 -12.83 -8.76 12.99
N PRO A 300 -13.34 -9.65 13.89
CA PRO A 300 -14.43 -10.56 13.54
C PRO A 300 -15.74 -9.80 13.21
N TRP A 301 -16.06 -8.76 13.97
CA TRP A 301 -17.23 -7.92 13.73
C TRP A 301 -17.14 -7.21 12.38
N ALA A 302 -15.98 -6.65 12.06
CA ALA A 302 -15.78 -6.01 10.77
C ALA A 302 -15.86 -6.99 9.60
N ALA A 303 -15.43 -8.24 9.77
CA ALA A 303 -15.42 -9.23 8.70
C ALA A 303 -16.82 -9.77 8.35
N MET A 304 -17.71 -9.96 9.33
CA MET A 304 -19.06 -10.51 9.13
C MET A 304 -19.89 -9.71 8.13
N VAL A 305 -19.79 -8.38 8.14
CA VAL A 305 -20.64 -7.50 7.31
C VAL A 305 -20.41 -7.70 5.81
N TRP A 306 -19.25 -8.21 5.40
CA TRP A 306 -18.90 -8.39 4.00
C TRP A 306 -19.41 -9.69 3.38
N LEU A 307 -19.95 -10.61 4.19
CA LEU A 307 -20.41 -11.92 3.73
C LEU A 307 -21.78 -11.88 3.06
N ARG A 308 -22.58 -10.85 3.31
CA ARG A 308 -23.94 -10.68 2.80
C ARG A 308 -24.39 -9.22 2.77
N LYS A 309 -25.52 -8.96 2.15
CA LYS A 309 -26.22 -7.68 2.33
C LYS A 309 -26.84 -7.62 3.73
N MET A 310 -26.55 -6.58 4.48
CA MET A 310 -27.11 -6.34 5.80
C MET A 310 -28.54 -5.77 5.70
N LYS A 311 -29.31 -5.97 6.77
CA LYS A 311 -30.71 -5.57 6.85
C LYS A 311 -30.98 -4.79 8.14
N PRO A 312 -32.12 -4.06 8.26
CA PRO A 312 -32.49 -3.37 9.50
C PRO A 312 -32.51 -4.27 10.74
N GLU A 313 -32.85 -5.57 10.56
CA GLU A 313 -32.89 -6.57 11.65
C GLU A 313 -31.48 -6.84 12.24
N ASP A 314 -30.45 -6.47 11.54
CA ASP A 314 -29.05 -6.59 12.01
C ASP A 314 -28.62 -5.42 12.92
N ALA A 315 -29.55 -4.62 13.44
CA ALA A 315 -29.24 -3.44 14.27
C ALA A 315 -28.37 -3.77 15.50
N ALA A 316 -28.55 -4.93 16.11
CA ALA A 316 -27.74 -5.40 17.24
C ALA A 316 -26.23 -5.51 16.87
N TRP A 317 -25.92 -5.90 15.62
CA TRP A 317 -24.55 -5.87 15.12
C TRP A 317 -24.00 -4.44 15.11
N ALA A 318 -24.78 -3.48 14.62
CA ALA A 318 -24.35 -2.08 14.52
C ALA A 318 -24.14 -1.45 15.91
N GLU A 319 -25.04 -1.70 16.86
CA GLU A 319 -24.90 -1.24 18.25
C GLU A 319 -23.62 -1.79 18.87
N ARG A 320 -23.32 -3.08 18.64
CA ARG A 320 -22.08 -3.69 19.13
C ARG A 320 -20.85 -3.07 18.50
N ALA A 321 -20.86 -2.85 17.19
CA ALA A 321 -19.76 -2.21 16.47
C ALA A 321 -19.50 -0.77 16.97
N GLU A 322 -20.56 0.01 17.27
CA GLU A 322 -20.41 1.35 17.88
C GLU A 322 -19.80 1.28 19.28
N GLN A 323 -20.22 0.33 20.12
CA GLN A 323 -19.65 0.12 21.46
C GLN A 323 -18.17 -0.20 21.40
N ILE A 324 -17.76 -1.11 20.49
CA ILE A 324 -16.36 -1.47 20.30
C ILE A 324 -15.55 -0.25 19.82
N ALA A 325 -16.08 0.51 18.85
CA ALA A 325 -15.44 1.72 18.36
C ALA A 325 -15.30 2.81 19.44
N ALA A 326 -16.28 2.93 20.33
CA ALA A 326 -16.25 3.86 21.47
C ALA A 326 -15.23 3.44 22.54
N GLY A 327 -14.87 2.15 22.61
CA GLY A 327 -13.84 1.61 23.49
C GLY A 327 -12.42 2.04 23.14
N GLY A 328 -12.20 2.76 22.01
CA GLY A 328 -10.90 3.29 21.59
C GLY A 328 -9.91 2.24 21.12
N PRO A 329 -10.27 1.34 20.19
CA PRO A 329 -9.33 0.39 19.60
C PRO A 329 -8.21 1.12 18.86
N ALA A 330 -7.14 0.40 18.50
CA ALA A 330 -6.04 0.97 17.71
C ALA A 330 -6.56 1.62 16.41
N PRO A 331 -5.97 2.74 15.92
CA PRO A 331 -6.50 3.49 14.78
C PRO A 331 -6.78 2.64 13.53
N VAL A 332 -5.94 1.65 13.24
CA VAL A 332 -6.11 0.74 12.09
C VAL A 332 -7.31 -0.20 12.30
N GLU A 333 -7.52 -0.65 13.52
CA GLU A 333 -8.65 -1.51 13.89
C GLU A 333 -9.96 -0.72 13.89
N GLU A 334 -9.95 0.51 14.45
CA GLU A 334 -11.11 1.41 14.37
C GLU A 334 -11.45 1.69 12.90
N ALA A 335 -10.47 1.97 12.06
CA ALA A 335 -10.70 2.22 10.63
C ALA A 335 -11.39 1.03 9.96
N THR A 336 -10.93 -0.20 10.21
CA THR A 336 -11.52 -1.42 9.65
C THR A 336 -12.98 -1.59 10.09
N LEU A 337 -13.26 -1.37 11.37
CA LEU A 337 -14.61 -1.43 11.90
C LEU A 337 -15.49 -0.30 11.34
N ARG A 338 -14.96 0.93 11.17
CA ARG A 338 -15.69 2.05 10.58
C ARG A 338 -16.06 1.83 9.11
N TYR A 339 -15.21 1.16 8.31
CA TYR A 339 -15.59 0.74 6.96
C TYR A 339 -16.76 -0.26 6.99
N ALA A 340 -16.72 -1.21 7.91
CA ALA A 340 -17.79 -2.18 8.10
C ALA A 340 -19.12 -1.52 8.52
N MET A 341 -19.05 -0.57 9.45
CA MET A 341 -20.21 0.24 9.87
C MET A 341 -20.77 1.08 8.71
N GLY A 342 -19.86 1.69 7.91
CA GLY A 342 -20.24 2.40 6.69
C GLY A 342 -21.05 1.52 5.74
N LYS A 343 -20.58 0.27 5.52
CA LYS A 343 -21.32 -0.70 4.69
C LYS A 343 -22.69 -1.06 5.28
N TYR A 344 -22.77 -1.32 6.58
CA TYR A 344 -24.05 -1.60 7.24
C TYR A 344 -25.04 -0.46 7.02
N TYR A 345 -24.66 0.78 7.33
CA TYR A 345 -25.53 1.94 7.17
C TYR A 345 -25.93 2.20 5.71
N ASP A 346 -25.02 1.94 4.77
CA ASP A 346 -25.34 2.01 3.34
C ASP A 346 -26.34 0.94 2.91
N ASP A 347 -26.17 -0.30 3.37
CA ASP A 347 -27.05 -1.42 3.06
C ASP A 347 -28.50 -1.18 3.56
N VAL A 348 -28.66 -0.51 4.71
CA VAL A 348 -29.97 -0.19 5.31
C VAL A 348 -30.53 1.17 4.90
N GLY A 349 -29.77 1.94 4.07
CA GLY A 349 -30.24 3.21 3.50
C GLY A 349 -29.97 4.45 4.36
N ASP A 350 -29.23 4.35 5.45
CA ASP A 350 -28.78 5.51 6.23
C ASP A 350 -27.48 6.08 5.65
N PHE A 351 -27.57 6.72 4.50
CA PHE A 351 -26.44 7.21 3.73
C PHE A 351 -25.61 8.29 4.47
N LYS A 352 -26.23 9.02 5.37
CA LYS A 352 -25.55 10.04 6.18
C LYS A 352 -24.60 9.41 7.22
N ARG A 353 -25.08 8.39 7.96
CA ARG A 353 -24.21 7.63 8.86
C ARG A 353 -23.17 6.82 8.11
N ALA A 354 -23.55 6.25 6.96
CA ALA A 354 -22.63 5.55 6.09
C ALA A 354 -21.44 6.43 5.70
N PHE A 355 -21.70 7.63 5.15
CA PHE A 355 -20.65 8.55 4.73
C PHE A 355 -19.73 8.97 5.89
N ARG A 356 -20.32 9.33 7.05
CA ARG A 356 -19.54 9.70 8.24
C ARG A 356 -18.61 8.57 8.71
N SER A 357 -19.10 7.33 8.66
CA SER A 357 -18.31 6.16 9.04
C SER A 357 -17.13 5.96 8.08
N TYR A 358 -17.36 6.04 6.76
CA TYR A 358 -16.30 5.98 5.75
C TYR A 358 -15.30 7.14 5.87
N GLN A 359 -15.79 8.35 6.11
CA GLN A 359 -14.93 9.52 6.31
C GLN A 359 -14.00 9.32 7.51
N ARG A 360 -14.55 8.90 8.65
CA ARG A 360 -13.75 8.62 9.85
C ARG A 360 -12.73 7.50 9.61
N ALA A 361 -13.11 6.44 8.90
CA ALA A 361 -12.20 5.35 8.51
C ALA A 361 -11.01 5.88 7.69
N ASN A 362 -11.28 6.72 6.69
CA ASN A 362 -10.24 7.31 5.84
C ASN A 362 -9.34 8.28 6.63
N GLU A 363 -9.90 9.09 7.55
CA GLU A 363 -9.13 9.98 8.42
C GLU A 363 -8.14 9.19 9.29
N LEU A 364 -8.59 8.09 9.90
CA LEU A 364 -7.74 7.20 10.69
C LEU A 364 -6.63 6.57 9.85
N ARG A 365 -6.93 6.16 8.63
CA ARG A 365 -5.93 5.60 7.74
C ARG A 365 -4.90 6.62 7.26
N LYS A 366 -5.28 7.87 7.04
CA LYS A 366 -4.34 8.96 6.70
C LYS A 366 -3.26 9.17 7.77
N MET A 367 -3.51 8.74 9.02
CA MET A 367 -2.51 8.85 10.09
C MET A 367 -1.34 7.87 9.94
N VAL A 368 -1.55 6.76 9.23
CA VAL A 368 -0.60 5.63 9.15
C VAL A 368 -0.14 5.29 7.73
N VAL A 369 -0.66 6.00 6.72
CA VAL A 369 -0.33 5.80 5.30
C VAL A 369 0.36 7.06 4.78
N GLU A 370 1.38 6.87 3.93
CA GLU A 370 2.05 7.98 3.24
C GLU A 370 1.03 8.83 2.45
N PRO A 371 1.14 10.15 2.52
CA PRO A 371 0.27 11.03 1.73
C PRO A 371 0.41 10.80 0.23
N TYR A 372 -0.69 10.97 -0.50
CA TYR A 372 -0.66 10.91 -1.97
C TYR A 372 0.08 12.11 -2.55
N ASP A 373 1.05 11.85 -3.43
CA ASP A 373 1.84 12.87 -4.12
C ASP A 373 1.28 13.13 -5.52
N ARG A 374 0.50 14.21 -5.66
CA ARG A 374 -0.13 14.61 -6.92
C ARG A 374 0.90 14.98 -7.98
N ASP A 375 1.95 15.71 -7.60
CA ASP A 375 2.96 16.17 -8.54
C ASP A 375 3.76 14.99 -9.11
N SER A 376 4.09 14.01 -8.25
CA SER A 376 4.74 12.77 -8.71
C SER A 376 3.84 11.98 -9.66
N ARG A 377 2.54 11.93 -9.38
CA ARG A 377 1.58 11.26 -10.25
C ARG A 377 1.48 11.93 -11.62
N THR A 378 1.35 13.25 -11.65
CA THR A 378 1.28 14.00 -12.90
C THR A 378 2.56 13.82 -13.73
N ARG A 379 3.74 13.93 -13.10
CA ARG A 379 5.02 13.67 -13.79
C ARG A 379 5.11 12.26 -14.36
N PHE A 380 4.65 11.26 -13.61
CA PHE A 380 4.60 9.89 -14.12
C PHE A 380 3.77 9.77 -15.39
N VAL A 381 2.56 10.35 -15.39
CA VAL A 381 1.65 10.33 -16.56
C VAL A 381 2.27 11.08 -17.74
N ASP A 382 2.85 12.25 -17.51
CA ASP A 382 3.52 13.05 -18.54
C ASP A 382 4.69 12.29 -19.16
N ASP A 383 5.48 11.60 -18.37
CA ASP A 383 6.61 10.78 -18.85
C ASP A 383 6.11 9.62 -19.70
N MET A 384 5.07 8.90 -19.27
CA MET A 384 4.51 7.79 -20.04
C MET A 384 3.94 8.26 -21.38
N ILE A 385 3.22 9.38 -21.40
CA ILE A 385 2.66 9.98 -22.63
C ILE A 385 3.79 10.40 -23.60
N ARG A 386 4.83 11.03 -23.08
CA ARG A 386 5.98 11.47 -23.87
C ARG A 386 6.77 10.30 -24.46
N THR A 387 6.96 9.23 -23.69
CA THR A 387 7.82 8.11 -24.05
C THR A 387 7.14 7.13 -25.01
N TYR A 388 5.87 6.86 -24.81
CA TYR A 388 5.15 5.83 -25.58
C TYR A 388 4.25 6.48 -26.64
N THR A 389 4.87 7.14 -27.64
CA THR A 389 4.17 7.72 -28.80
C THR A 389 3.64 6.64 -29.76
N ARG A 390 2.85 7.02 -30.76
CA ARG A 390 2.34 6.07 -31.77
C ARG A 390 3.49 5.35 -32.50
N GLU A 391 4.56 6.07 -32.84
CA GLU A 391 5.73 5.51 -33.52
C GLU A 391 6.47 4.52 -32.62
N THR A 392 6.65 4.88 -31.35
CA THR A 392 7.37 4.02 -30.40
C THR A 392 6.55 2.78 -30.01
N VAL A 393 5.23 2.87 -29.96
CA VAL A 393 4.33 1.74 -29.69
C VAL A 393 4.20 0.82 -30.90
N ALA A 394 4.13 1.36 -32.12
CA ALA A 394 4.04 0.59 -33.36
C ALA A 394 5.35 -0.14 -33.74
N ALA A 395 6.48 0.32 -33.23
CA ALA A 395 7.78 -0.27 -33.53
C ALA A 395 7.89 -1.70 -32.91
N ARG A 396 8.05 -2.71 -33.78
CA ARG A 396 8.27 -4.09 -33.33
C ARG A 396 9.57 -4.17 -32.51
N ARG A 397 9.50 -4.83 -31.36
CA ARG A 397 10.67 -5.06 -30.50
C ARG A 397 11.23 -6.46 -30.76
N GLU A 398 12.51 -6.54 -31.09
CA GLU A 398 13.21 -7.81 -31.06
C GLU A 398 13.16 -8.38 -29.64
N GLY A 399 12.80 -9.67 -29.51
CA GLY A 399 12.60 -10.32 -28.20
C GLY A 399 11.17 -10.18 -27.62
N ALA A 400 10.26 -9.39 -28.21
CA ALA A 400 8.85 -9.42 -27.87
C ALA A 400 8.25 -10.79 -28.22
N SER A 401 7.22 -11.21 -27.46
CA SER A 401 6.57 -12.51 -27.70
C SER A 401 5.25 -12.35 -28.46
N ASP A 402 5.07 -13.13 -29.52
CA ASP A 402 3.83 -13.19 -30.28
C ASP A 402 2.74 -14.07 -29.62
N SER A 403 2.88 -14.37 -28.32
CA SER A 403 1.87 -15.13 -27.57
C SER A 403 0.54 -14.38 -27.52
N THR A 404 -0.53 -15.06 -27.92
CA THR A 404 -1.92 -14.57 -27.84
C THR A 404 -2.60 -14.92 -26.52
N ARG A 405 -1.91 -15.65 -25.63
CA ARG A 405 -2.46 -16.08 -24.33
C ARG A 405 -2.82 -14.96 -23.37
N PRO A 406 -1.99 -13.90 -23.22
CA PRO A 406 -2.25 -12.87 -22.24
C PRO A 406 -3.47 -12.03 -22.60
N VAL A 407 -4.35 -11.85 -21.62
CA VAL A 407 -5.49 -10.91 -21.65
C VAL A 407 -5.39 -10.01 -20.42
N PHE A 408 -5.42 -8.70 -20.63
CA PHE A 408 -5.39 -7.73 -19.55
C PHE A 408 -6.77 -7.11 -19.35
N VAL A 409 -7.36 -7.28 -18.17
CA VAL A 409 -8.59 -6.60 -17.79
C VAL A 409 -8.22 -5.46 -16.85
N VAL A 410 -8.35 -4.24 -17.32
CA VAL A 410 -7.84 -3.03 -16.65
C VAL A 410 -8.93 -1.98 -16.49
N GLY A 411 -8.69 -0.98 -15.66
CA GLY A 411 -9.59 0.13 -15.40
C GLY A 411 -9.33 0.74 -14.02
N MET A 412 -10.12 1.73 -13.64
CA MET A 412 -10.09 2.22 -12.26
C MET A 412 -10.41 1.08 -11.29
N PRO A 413 -9.81 1.07 -10.08
CA PRO A 413 -10.30 0.19 -9.04
C PRO A 413 -11.81 0.38 -8.87
N ARG A 414 -12.56 -0.70 -8.64
CA ARG A 414 -14.02 -0.67 -8.47
C ARG A 414 -14.85 -0.30 -9.71
N SER A 415 -14.26 -0.27 -10.90
CA SER A 415 -14.99 -0.02 -12.16
C SER A 415 -15.77 -1.23 -12.70
N GLY A 416 -15.63 -2.43 -12.09
CA GLY A 416 -16.28 -3.65 -12.59
C GLY A 416 -15.32 -4.66 -13.23
N THR A 417 -14.01 -4.46 -13.14
CA THR A 417 -12.99 -5.37 -13.70
C THR A 417 -13.12 -6.81 -13.18
N SER A 418 -13.50 -7.00 -11.90
CA SER A 418 -13.75 -8.34 -11.34
C SER A 418 -14.98 -9.02 -11.93
N LEU A 419 -16.01 -8.27 -12.32
CA LEU A 419 -17.19 -8.81 -13.01
C LEU A 419 -16.80 -9.30 -14.41
N VAL A 420 -16.05 -8.48 -15.16
CA VAL A 420 -15.57 -8.84 -16.50
C VAL A 420 -14.66 -10.08 -16.45
N GLU A 421 -13.71 -10.12 -15.50
CA GLU A 421 -12.88 -11.31 -15.29
C GLU A 421 -13.73 -12.54 -14.97
N GLN A 422 -14.73 -12.43 -14.10
CA GLN A 422 -15.59 -13.55 -13.71
C GLN A 422 -16.41 -14.08 -14.89
N ILE A 423 -17.01 -13.18 -15.70
CA ILE A 423 -17.74 -13.54 -16.90
C ILE A 423 -16.83 -14.31 -17.88
N LEU A 424 -15.68 -13.74 -18.21
CA LEU A 424 -14.76 -14.33 -19.19
C LEU A 424 -14.11 -15.62 -18.69
N ALA A 425 -13.76 -15.69 -17.39
CA ALA A 425 -13.17 -16.90 -16.80
C ALA A 425 -14.17 -18.05 -16.62
N SER A 426 -15.44 -17.85 -16.92
CA SER A 426 -16.46 -18.90 -17.00
C SER A 426 -16.40 -19.65 -18.33
N HIS A 427 -15.74 -19.09 -19.35
CA HIS A 427 -15.46 -19.76 -20.62
C HIS A 427 -14.40 -20.86 -20.42
N PRO A 428 -14.59 -22.08 -20.99
CA PRO A 428 -13.69 -23.23 -20.75
C PRO A 428 -12.25 -23.00 -21.20
N ALA A 429 -12.06 -22.21 -22.26
CA ALA A 429 -10.74 -21.87 -22.80
C ALA A 429 -10.04 -20.73 -22.08
N VAL A 430 -10.69 -20.10 -21.10
CA VAL A 430 -10.19 -18.91 -20.38
C VAL A 430 -9.96 -19.24 -18.92
N LYS A 431 -8.87 -18.73 -18.34
CA LYS A 431 -8.60 -18.79 -16.90
C LYS A 431 -8.29 -17.38 -16.37
N GLY A 432 -8.85 -17.06 -15.20
CA GLY A 432 -8.53 -15.84 -14.47
C GLY A 432 -7.35 -16.09 -13.53
N ALA A 433 -6.28 -15.31 -13.65
CA ALA A 433 -5.13 -15.31 -12.75
C ALA A 433 -5.25 -14.29 -11.61
N GLY A 434 -6.35 -13.51 -11.57
CA GLY A 434 -6.52 -12.44 -10.57
C GLY A 434 -5.62 -11.24 -10.82
N GLU A 435 -5.12 -10.63 -9.72
CA GLU A 435 -4.23 -9.47 -9.78
C GLU A 435 -2.76 -9.92 -9.67
N LEU A 436 -2.09 -10.03 -10.83
CA LEU A 436 -0.67 -10.38 -10.84
C LEU A 436 0.18 -9.12 -10.58
N PRO A 437 1.12 -9.16 -9.61
CA PRO A 437 1.97 -8.00 -9.30
C PRO A 437 3.09 -7.78 -10.32
N PHE A 438 3.22 -8.66 -11.31
CA PHE A 438 4.38 -8.73 -12.21
C PHE A 438 4.74 -7.39 -12.87
N TRP A 439 3.77 -6.71 -13.49
CA TRP A 439 4.03 -5.49 -14.23
C TRP A 439 4.35 -4.32 -13.31
N SER A 440 3.66 -4.19 -12.18
CA SER A 440 4.00 -3.19 -11.15
C SER A 440 5.40 -3.41 -10.57
N ASP A 441 5.81 -4.67 -10.38
CA ASP A 441 7.15 -5.02 -9.90
C ASP A 441 8.22 -4.79 -10.97
N ALA A 442 7.92 -5.09 -12.23
CA ALA A 442 8.81 -4.82 -13.35
C ALA A 442 9.05 -3.31 -13.50
N MET A 443 7.97 -2.51 -13.47
CA MET A 443 8.09 -1.04 -13.50
C MET A 443 8.93 -0.52 -12.34
N ARG A 444 8.69 -0.97 -11.12
CA ARG A 444 9.46 -0.53 -9.95
C ARG A 444 10.96 -0.81 -10.07
N ARG A 445 11.34 -1.93 -10.69
CA ARG A 445 12.76 -2.31 -10.91
C ARG A 445 13.42 -1.54 -12.04
N HIS A 446 12.67 -1.17 -13.07
CA HIS A 446 13.16 -0.57 -14.30
C HIS A 446 12.53 0.82 -14.56
N GLU A 447 11.91 1.44 -13.56
CA GLU A 447 11.14 2.68 -13.70
C GLU A 447 11.92 3.81 -14.37
N PRO A 448 13.17 4.14 -13.98
CA PRO A 448 13.90 5.24 -14.61
C PRO A 448 14.11 5.00 -16.11
N GLU A 449 14.41 3.75 -16.51
CA GLU A 449 14.62 3.38 -17.90
C GLU A 449 13.30 3.38 -18.68
N LEU A 450 12.26 2.72 -18.16
CA LEU A 450 10.96 2.56 -18.85
C LEU A 450 10.13 3.86 -18.92
N ARG A 451 10.43 4.85 -18.08
CA ARG A 451 9.84 6.20 -18.17
C ARG A 451 10.58 7.10 -19.16
N ALA A 452 11.86 6.86 -19.38
CA ALA A 452 12.71 7.71 -20.22
C ALA A 452 12.77 7.24 -21.67
N VAL A 453 12.73 5.92 -21.89
CA VAL A 453 12.85 5.31 -23.23
C VAL A 453 11.88 4.13 -23.35
N PRO A 454 11.38 3.81 -24.57
CA PRO A 454 10.59 2.62 -24.80
C PRO A 454 11.36 1.36 -24.43
N VAL A 455 10.65 0.31 -23.99
CA VAL A 455 11.27 -0.97 -23.61
C VAL A 455 12.17 -1.51 -24.73
N GLY A 456 13.46 -1.73 -24.41
CA GLY A 456 14.45 -2.25 -25.35
C GLY A 456 14.36 -3.79 -25.53
N ALA A 457 14.92 -4.31 -26.64
CA ALA A 457 14.84 -5.72 -27.01
C ALA A 457 15.30 -6.70 -25.92
N PRO A 458 16.46 -6.53 -25.25
CA PRO A 458 16.92 -7.47 -24.21
C PRO A 458 15.97 -7.52 -23.01
N LEU A 459 15.41 -6.37 -22.61
CA LEU A 459 14.47 -6.28 -21.48
C LEU A 459 13.11 -6.86 -21.88
N ALA A 460 12.63 -6.56 -23.09
CA ALA A 460 11.37 -7.11 -23.62
C ALA A 460 11.38 -8.63 -23.59
N GLY A 461 12.43 -9.29 -24.10
CA GLY A 461 12.56 -10.74 -24.07
C GLY A 461 12.58 -11.36 -22.67
N LYS A 462 13.27 -10.71 -21.73
CA LYS A 462 13.30 -11.14 -20.31
C LYS A 462 11.92 -11.03 -19.68
N LEU A 463 11.24 -9.90 -19.86
CA LEU A 463 9.90 -9.68 -19.31
C LEU A 463 8.87 -10.62 -19.92
N ALA A 464 8.89 -10.81 -21.25
CA ALA A 464 8.00 -11.76 -21.95
C ALA A 464 8.15 -13.18 -21.39
N SER A 465 9.38 -13.70 -21.37
CA SER A 465 9.69 -15.04 -20.89
C SER A 465 9.32 -15.27 -19.43
N ALA A 466 9.58 -14.27 -18.57
CA ALA A 466 9.25 -14.36 -17.15
C ALA A 466 7.73 -14.34 -16.93
N TYR A 467 7.02 -13.44 -17.61
CA TYR A 467 5.57 -13.32 -17.49
C TYR A 467 4.82 -14.54 -17.99
N LEU A 468 5.19 -15.04 -19.18
CA LEU A 468 4.55 -16.24 -19.75
C LEU A 468 4.77 -17.48 -18.88
N ARG A 469 5.90 -17.60 -18.19
CA ARG A 469 6.11 -18.66 -17.18
C ARG A 469 5.13 -18.56 -16.01
N ILE A 470 4.85 -17.34 -15.54
CA ILE A 470 3.87 -17.13 -14.48
C ILE A 470 2.48 -17.58 -14.96
N LEU A 471 2.07 -17.18 -16.18
CA LEU A 471 0.79 -17.61 -16.76
C LEU A 471 0.70 -19.12 -16.92
N GLU A 472 1.79 -19.78 -17.34
CA GLU A 472 1.83 -21.25 -17.46
C GLU A 472 1.68 -21.92 -16.10
N THR A 473 2.36 -21.41 -15.07
CA THR A 473 2.27 -21.94 -13.70
C THR A 473 0.86 -21.81 -13.12
N HIS A 474 0.20 -20.66 -13.37
CA HIS A 474 -1.16 -20.40 -12.88
C HIS A 474 -2.23 -21.19 -13.63
N SER A 475 -2.05 -21.40 -14.93
CA SER A 475 -3.11 -21.89 -15.80
C SER A 475 -2.56 -22.73 -16.94
N PRO A 476 -2.01 -23.92 -16.66
CA PRO A 476 -1.47 -24.80 -17.70
C PRO A 476 -2.51 -25.08 -18.77
N GLY A 477 -2.14 -24.97 -20.05
CA GLY A 477 -2.97 -25.35 -21.20
C GLY A 477 -4.16 -24.42 -21.51
N ALA A 478 -4.40 -23.33 -20.76
CA ALA A 478 -5.46 -22.38 -21.10
C ALA A 478 -5.11 -21.58 -22.37
N LEU A 479 -6.08 -21.41 -23.29
CA LEU A 479 -5.87 -20.61 -24.51
C LEU A 479 -5.73 -19.12 -24.19
N ARG A 480 -6.45 -18.61 -23.19
CA ARG A 480 -6.40 -17.22 -22.70
C ARG A 480 -6.24 -17.23 -21.19
N VAL A 481 -5.38 -16.36 -20.68
CA VAL A 481 -5.19 -16.16 -19.23
C VAL A 481 -5.36 -14.68 -18.92
N ILE A 482 -6.31 -14.37 -18.03
CA ILE A 482 -6.65 -13.01 -17.66
C ILE A 482 -5.80 -12.57 -16.47
N ASP A 483 -5.03 -11.51 -16.66
CA ASP A 483 -4.45 -10.70 -15.59
C ASP A 483 -5.35 -9.48 -15.37
N LYS A 484 -5.99 -9.42 -14.21
CA LYS A 484 -6.94 -8.36 -13.87
C LYS A 484 -6.36 -7.40 -12.82
N ALA A 485 -5.12 -7.00 -12.95
CA ALA A 485 -4.53 -5.97 -12.11
C ALA A 485 -4.89 -4.58 -12.65
N THR A 486 -5.62 -3.80 -11.86
CA THR A 486 -6.12 -2.48 -12.28
C THR A 486 -4.99 -1.52 -12.66
N PHE A 487 -3.85 -1.57 -11.95
CA PHE A 487 -2.67 -0.76 -12.25
C PHE A 487 -1.97 -1.11 -13.58
N ASN A 488 -2.26 -2.26 -14.20
CA ASN A 488 -1.75 -2.53 -15.55
C ASN A 488 -2.21 -1.50 -16.57
N SER A 489 -3.30 -0.77 -16.32
CA SER A 489 -3.74 0.37 -17.13
C SER A 489 -2.70 1.49 -17.24
N GLU A 490 -1.74 1.55 -16.33
CA GLU A 490 -0.67 2.54 -16.34
C GLU A 490 0.45 2.18 -17.33
N TYR A 491 0.53 0.91 -17.73
CA TYR A 491 1.68 0.35 -18.44
C TYR A 491 1.33 -0.26 -19.80
N LEU A 492 0.17 0.07 -20.40
CA LEU A 492 -0.30 -0.59 -21.62
C LEU A 492 0.67 -0.47 -22.80
N GLY A 493 1.38 0.67 -22.91
CA GLY A 493 2.44 0.84 -23.92
C GLY A 493 3.65 -0.07 -23.70
N VAL A 494 4.07 -0.26 -22.43
CA VAL A 494 5.13 -1.19 -22.05
C VAL A 494 4.69 -2.64 -22.34
N ILE A 495 3.49 -2.99 -21.90
CA ILE A 495 2.91 -4.33 -22.09
C ILE A 495 2.81 -4.67 -23.56
N HIS A 496 2.33 -3.75 -24.39
CA HIS A 496 2.24 -3.95 -25.84
C HIS A 496 3.63 -4.11 -26.49
N GLY A 497 4.62 -3.33 -26.03
CA GLY A 497 5.99 -3.46 -26.51
C GLY A 497 6.64 -4.82 -26.19
N VAL A 498 6.16 -5.53 -25.16
CA VAL A 498 6.62 -6.86 -24.74
C VAL A 498 5.75 -7.98 -25.30
N LEU A 499 4.44 -7.76 -25.40
CA LEU A 499 3.40 -8.72 -25.76
C LEU A 499 2.45 -8.12 -26.79
N PRO A 500 2.86 -7.90 -28.05
CA PRO A 500 2.08 -7.17 -29.05
C PRO A 500 0.77 -7.86 -29.45
N GLN A 501 0.64 -9.19 -29.22
CA GLN A 501 -0.58 -9.95 -29.50
C GLN A 501 -1.52 -10.07 -28.28
N ALA A 502 -1.15 -9.49 -27.12
CA ALA A 502 -2.02 -9.47 -25.97
C ALA A 502 -3.30 -8.67 -26.23
N ARG A 503 -4.43 -9.13 -25.70
CA ARG A 503 -5.70 -8.40 -25.74
C ARG A 503 -5.88 -7.62 -24.45
N MET A 504 -6.37 -6.37 -24.56
CA MET A 504 -6.57 -5.46 -23.44
C MET A 504 -8.04 -5.05 -23.40
N ILE A 505 -8.68 -5.22 -22.25
CA ILE A 505 -10.08 -4.84 -22.02
C ILE A 505 -10.09 -3.75 -20.95
N TYR A 506 -10.49 -2.55 -21.33
CA TYR A 506 -10.62 -1.42 -20.41
C TYR A 506 -12.06 -1.29 -19.95
N VAL A 507 -12.29 -1.48 -18.66
CA VAL A 507 -13.62 -1.35 -18.05
C VAL A 507 -13.79 0.08 -17.54
N ARG A 508 -14.68 0.83 -18.19
CA ARG A 508 -15.06 2.17 -17.76
C ARG A 508 -16.40 2.16 -17.03
N ARG A 509 -16.53 2.99 -16.02
CA ARG A 509 -17.74 3.17 -15.23
C ARG A 509 -17.91 4.65 -14.92
N ASP A 510 -19.15 5.08 -14.55
CA ASP A 510 -19.40 6.43 -14.06
C ASP A 510 -18.28 6.85 -13.08
N PRO A 511 -17.65 8.02 -13.32
CA PRO A 511 -16.50 8.47 -12.56
C PRO A 511 -16.78 8.61 -11.08
N ILE A 512 -17.96 9.16 -10.73
CA ILE A 512 -18.30 9.41 -9.33
C ILE A 512 -18.62 8.09 -8.61
N ASP A 513 -19.35 7.16 -9.27
CA ASP A 513 -19.62 5.83 -8.70
C ASP A 513 -18.33 5.03 -8.46
N SER A 514 -17.37 5.09 -9.39
CA SER A 514 -16.07 4.44 -9.23
C SER A 514 -15.29 5.06 -8.06
N CYS A 515 -15.19 6.38 -8.01
CA CYS A 515 -14.46 7.10 -6.97
C CYS A 515 -15.09 6.89 -5.59
N LEU A 516 -16.42 6.98 -5.46
CA LEU A 516 -17.11 6.69 -4.20
C LEU A 516 -16.90 5.25 -3.76
N SER A 517 -16.97 4.29 -4.69
CA SER A 517 -16.72 2.90 -4.36
C SER A 517 -15.29 2.65 -3.87
N CYS A 518 -14.30 3.39 -4.38
CA CYS A 518 -12.93 3.39 -3.87
C CYS A 518 -12.86 3.99 -2.45
N TYR A 519 -13.49 5.14 -2.24
CA TYR A 519 -13.52 5.83 -0.95
C TYR A 519 -14.21 5.01 0.16
N PHE A 520 -15.18 4.19 -0.21
CA PHE A 520 -15.96 3.32 0.69
C PHE A 520 -15.33 1.95 0.93
N THR A 521 -14.19 1.67 0.34
CA THR A 521 -13.53 0.37 0.42
C THR A 521 -12.14 0.51 1.05
N GLN A 522 -11.84 -0.34 2.03
CA GLN A 522 -10.49 -0.45 2.58
C GLN A 522 -9.55 -1.10 1.55
N LEU A 523 -8.91 -0.27 0.73
CA LEU A 523 -7.94 -0.73 -0.26
C LEU A 523 -6.51 -0.74 0.32
N SER A 524 -5.54 -1.32 -0.43
CA SER A 524 -4.13 -1.39 0.01
C SER A 524 -3.51 0.00 0.22
N GLY A 525 -2.45 0.08 1.02
CA GLY A 525 -1.73 1.34 1.28
C GLY A 525 -1.11 1.98 0.02
N GLN A 526 -0.89 1.20 -1.05
CA GLN A 526 -0.45 1.72 -2.35
C GLN A 526 -1.53 2.56 -3.05
N MET A 527 -2.80 2.40 -2.67
CA MET A 527 -3.94 3.19 -3.17
C MET A 527 -4.28 4.34 -2.22
N ASN A 528 -3.28 5.06 -1.71
CA ASN A 528 -3.43 6.16 -0.74
C ASN A 528 -4.28 7.33 -1.27
N PHE A 529 -4.35 7.51 -2.60
CA PHE A 529 -5.24 8.48 -3.24
C PHE A 529 -6.72 8.24 -2.95
N THR A 530 -7.11 7.03 -2.53
CA THR A 530 -8.51 6.70 -2.23
C THR A 530 -8.99 7.23 -0.87
N LEU A 531 -8.09 7.73 -0.03
CA LEU A 531 -8.38 8.20 1.32
C LEU A 531 -8.90 9.64 1.36
N ASP A 532 -8.83 10.38 0.24
CA ASP A 532 -9.29 11.77 0.12
C ASP A 532 -10.03 11.98 -1.19
N LEU A 533 -11.18 12.66 -1.16
CA LEU A 533 -12.00 12.86 -2.36
C LEU A 533 -11.31 13.77 -3.40
N THR A 534 -10.46 14.71 -2.95
CA THR A 534 -9.74 15.61 -3.87
C THR A 534 -8.55 14.89 -4.52
N ASP A 535 -7.85 14.05 -3.75
CA ASP A 535 -6.77 13.20 -4.28
C ASP A 535 -7.33 12.18 -5.26
N LEU A 536 -8.48 11.62 -4.94
CA LEU A 536 -9.18 10.66 -5.79
C LEU A 536 -9.64 11.28 -7.11
N ALA A 537 -10.17 12.53 -7.07
CA ALA A 537 -10.51 13.28 -8.28
C ALA A 537 -9.27 13.54 -9.13
N HIS A 538 -8.16 13.98 -8.52
CA HIS A 538 -6.89 14.18 -9.22
C HIS A 538 -6.37 12.88 -9.86
N TYR A 539 -6.34 11.78 -9.10
CA TYR A 539 -5.90 10.48 -9.64
C TYR A 539 -6.76 10.04 -10.80
N TYR A 540 -8.10 10.24 -10.72
CA TYR A 540 -9.02 9.89 -11.80
C TYR A 540 -8.73 10.71 -13.07
N HIS A 541 -8.52 12.01 -12.97
CA HIS A 541 -8.16 12.86 -14.11
C HIS A 541 -6.87 12.39 -14.77
N GLU A 542 -5.82 12.15 -14.00
CA GLU A 542 -4.54 11.67 -14.52
C GLU A 542 -4.67 10.27 -15.17
N HIS A 543 -5.47 9.39 -14.56
CA HIS A 543 -5.80 8.09 -15.14
C HIS A 543 -6.51 8.22 -16.49
N GLN A 544 -7.49 9.12 -16.61
CA GLN A 544 -8.21 9.36 -17.88
C GLN A 544 -7.31 9.96 -18.96
N ARG A 545 -6.41 10.88 -18.60
CA ARG A 545 -5.39 11.43 -19.53
C ARG A 545 -4.56 10.29 -20.12
N LEU A 546 -4.07 9.39 -19.29
CA LEU A 546 -3.24 8.27 -19.72
C LEU A 546 -4.01 7.26 -20.55
N VAL A 547 -5.24 6.92 -20.17
CA VAL A 547 -6.10 6.00 -20.94
C VAL A 547 -6.49 6.58 -22.29
N ALA A 548 -6.79 7.89 -22.38
CA ALA A 548 -7.06 8.58 -23.64
C ALA A 548 -5.82 8.51 -24.55
N HIS A 549 -4.62 8.66 -23.99
CA HIS A 549 -3.38 8.47 -24.73
C HIS A 549 -3.26 7.05 -25.28
N TRP A 550 -3.50 6.01 -24.46
CA TRP A 550 -3.42 4.62 -24.92
C TRP A 550 -4.41 4.32 -26.06
N ARG A 551 -5.62 4.87 -26.02
CA ARG A 551 -6.59 4.74 -27.13
C ARG A 551 -6.06 5.32 -28.45
N ASN A 552 -5.26 6.37 -28.37
CA ASN A 552 -4.73 7.04 -29.54
C ASN A 552 -3.48 6.38 -30.13
N VAL A 553 -2.66 5.72 -29.29
CA VAL A 553 -1.35 5.21 -29.73
C VAL A 553 -1.31 3.69 -29.93
N LEU A 554 -2.16 2.94 -29.23
CA LEU A 554 -2.24 1.48 -29.42
C LEU A 554 -2.85 1.15 -30.79
N PRO A 555 -2.39 0.08 -31.47
CA PRO A 555 -2.97 -0.34 -32.74
C PRO A 555 -4.45 -0.70 -32.61
N PRO A 556 -5.24 -0.50 -33.69
CA PRO A 556 -6.63 -0.95 -33.71
C PRO A 556 -6.78 -2.44 -33.36
N GLY A 557 -7.80 -2.76 -32.58
CA GLY A 557 -8.10 -4.13 -32.18
C GLY A 557 -7.25 -4.67 -31.02
N VAL A 558 -6.36 -3.88 -30.41
CA VAL A 558 -5.60 -4.26 -29.21
C VAL A 558 -6.39 -3.96 -27.93
N LEU A 559 -7.09 -2.82 -27.89
CA LEU A 559 -7.85 -2.33 -26.72
C LEU A 559 -9.36 -2.33 -27.02
N LEU A 560 -10.14 -2.97 -26.16
CA LEU A 560 -11.61 -2.92 -26.17
C LEU A 560 -12.12 -2.14 -24.97
N ASP A 561 -12.90 -1.09 -25.19
CA ASP A 561 -13.63 -0.40 -24.14
C ASP A 561 -14.92 -1.12 -23.77
N VAL A 562 -15.12 -1.44 -22.49
CA VAL A 562 -16.34 -2.07 -21.96
C VAL A 562 -17.02 -1.11 -20.97
N PRO A 563 -18.12 -0.47 -21.34
CA PRO A 563 -18.90 0.37 -20.43
C PRO A 563 -19.65 -0.51 -19.42
N TYR A 564 -19.36 -0.34 -18.13
CA TYR A 564 -19.95 -1.14 -17.05
C TYR A 564 -21.48 -1.06 -17.03
N GLU A 565 -22.04 0.13 -17.20
CA GLU A 565 -23.49 0.36 -17.18
C GLU A 565 -24.20 -0.35 -18.33
N GLU A 566 -23.58 -0.36 -19.51
CA GLU A 566 -24.12 -1.07 -20.68
C GLU A 566 -23.96 -2.59 -20.52
N LEU A 567 -22.82 -3.06 -19.98
CA LEU A 567 -22.64 -4.47 -19.65
C LEU A 567 -23.70 -4.96 -18.65
N VAL A 568 -24.05 -4.13 -17.64
CA VAL A 568 -25.10 -4.44 -16.66
C VAL A 568 -26.49 -4.41 -17.29
N ALA A 569 -26.72 -3.56 -18.29
CA ALA A 569 -27.98 -3.46 -19.01
C ALA A 569 -28.20 -4.59 -20.02
N ASP A 570 -27.13 -4.94 -20.75
CA ASP A 570 -27.10 -5.99 -21.77
C ASP A 570 -25.90 -6.92 -21.58
N GLN A 571 -26.05 -7.87 -20.64
CA GLN A 571 -25.00 -8.82 -20.31
C GLN A 571 -24.60 -9.67 -21.52
N GLU A 572 -25.57 -10.23 -22.24
CA GLU A 572 -25.29 -11.14 -23.35
C GLU A 572 -24.59 -10.45 -24.50
N GLY A 573 -25.09 -9.31 -24.98
CA GLY A 573 -24.48 -8.57 -26.08
C GLY A 573 -23.05 -8.16 -25.80
N TRP A 574 -22.75 -7.66 -24.60
CA TRP A 574 -21.40 -7.30 -24.22
C TRP A 574 -20.48 -8.51 -24.00
N THR A 575 -21.04 -9.59 -23.44
CA THR A 575 -20.26 -10.84 -23.28
C THR A 575 -19.85 -11.40 -24.65
N ARG A 576 -20.77 -11.44 -25.62
CA ARG A 576 -20.46 -11.89 -27.01
C ARG A 576 -19.37 -11.03 -27.63
N LYS A 577 -19.45 -9.69 -27.52
CA LYS A 577 -18.41 -8.77 -28.01
C LYS A 577 -17.04 -9.03 -27.39
N MET A 578 -17.00 -9.31 -26.08
CA MET A 578 -15.74 -9.62 -25.39
C MET A 578 -15.17 -10.99 -25.83
N ILE A 579 -16.00 -12.02 -26.00
CA ILE A 579 -15.57 -13.35 -26.46
C ILE A 579 -15.05 -13.27 -27.91
N ASP A 580 -15.77 -12.58 -28.80
CA ASP A 580 -15.33 -12.32 -30.19
C ASP A 580 -14.00 -11.55 -30.21
N PHE A 581 -13.84 -10.53 -29.36
CA PHE A 581 -12.59 -9.78 -29.23
C PHE A 581 -11.41 -10.65 -28.81
N LEU A 582 -11.64 -11.69 -27.99
CA LEU A 582 -10.63 -12.67 -27.61
C LEU A 582 -10.37 -13.73 -28.68
N GLY A 583 -11.14 -13.72 -29.77
CA GLY A 583 -11.05 -14.71 -30.85
C GLY A 583 -11.46 -16.11 -30.38
N LEU A 584 -12.51 -16.22 -29.59
CA LEU A 584 -13.05 -17.48 -29.05
C LEU A 584 -14.47 -17.72 -29.55
N GLU A 585 -14.85 -18.98 -29.62
CA GLU A 585 -16.23 -19.37 -29.89
C GLU A 585 -17.12 -19.05 -28.70
N TRP A 586 -18.41 -18.80 -28.95
CA TRP A 586 -19.38 -18.51 -27.89
C TRP A 586 -19.60 -19.71 -26.96
N ASP A 587 -19.71 -19.43 -25.67
CA ASP A 587 -20.07 -20.42 -24.64
C ASP A 587 -21.05 -19.82 -23.62
N GLU A 588 -22.21 -20.48 -23.46
CA GLU A 588 -23.30 -20.00 -22.60
C GLU A 588 -22.95 -19.93 -21.11
N ARG A 589 -21.92 -20.66 -20.66
CA ARG A 589 -21.43 -20.60 -19.27
C ARG A 589 -21.03 -19.19 -18.84
N CYS A 590 -20.66 -18.35 -19.79
CA CYS A 590 -20.35 -16.94 -19.52
C CYS A 590 -21.54 -16.13 -18.99
N LEU A 591 -22.78 -16.55 -19.30
CA LEU A 591 -24.01 -15.92 -18.77
C LEU A 591 -24.29 -16.32 -17.31
N ASP A 592 -23.88 -17.53 -16.94
CA ASP A 592 -24.04 -18.09 -15.60
C ASP A 592 -22.77 -17.90 -14.72
N PHE A 593 -22.00 -16.87 -14.97
CA PHE A 593 -20.71 -16.57 -14.31
C PHE A 593 -20.78 -16.64 -12.77
N HIS A 594 -21.93 -16.32 -12.17
CA HIS A 594 -22.15 -16.34 -10.74
C HIS A 594 -22.10 -17.75 -10.12
N ARG A 595 -22.20 -18.80 -10.95
CA ARG A 595 -22.06 -20.21 -10.56
C ARG A 595 -20.63 -20.73 -10.69
N THR A 596 -19.73 -19.96 -11.30
CA THR A 596 -18.35 -20.40 -11.53
C THR A 596 -17.60 -20.43 -10.21
N GLU A 597 -17.17 -21.62 -9.82
CA GLU A 597 -16.39 -21.87 -8.60
C GLU A 597 -14.92 -21.54 -8.86
N ARG A 598 -14.50 -20.37 -8.42
CA ARG A 598 -13.09 -19.97 -8.36
C ARG A 598 -12.86 -19.04 -7.16
N SER A 599 -11.64 -18.99 -6.66
CA SER A 599 -11.28 -18.01 -5.65
C SER A 599 -11.25 -16.60 -6.25
N VAL A 600 -11.88 -15.65 -5.56
CA VAL A 600 -11.93 -14.23 -5.96
C VAL A 600 -11.34 -13.39 -4.83
N THR A 601 -10.12 -12.95 -5.01
CA THR A 601 -9.29 -12.29 -3.98
C THR A 601 -9.49 -10.78 -3.88
N THR A 602 -10.51 -10.22 -4.54
CA THR A 602 -10.79 -8.79 -4.55
C THR A 602 -11.89 -8.42 -3.57
N ALA A 603 -12.00 -7.15 -3.24
CA ALA A 603 -13.08 -6.62 -2.40
C ALA A 603 -14.50 -6.85 -2.98
N SER A 604 -14.59 -7.38 -4.21
CA SER A 604 -15.86 -7.70 -4.88
C SER A 604 -16.23 -9.19 -4.78
N PHE A 605 -15.57 -9.99 -3.94
CA PHE A 605 -15.71 -11.46 -3.88
C PHE A 605 -17.16 -11.94 -3.66
N TRP A 606 -17.96 -11.20 -2.90
CA TRP A 606 -19.39 -11.51 -2.70
C TRP A 606 -20.20 -11.08 -3.93
N GLN A 607 -19.96 -9.89 -4.47
CA GLN A 607 -20.73 -9.28 -5.56
C GLN A 607 -20.68 -10.11 -6.85
N VAL A 608 -19.52 -10.63 -7.22
CA VAL A 608 -19.35 -11.42 -8.45
C VAL A 608 -19.94 -12.84 -8.40
N ARG A 609 -20.44 -13.25 -7.23
CA ARG A 609 -21.18 -14.50 -7.02
C ARG A 609 -22.70 -14.29 -7.01
N GLN A 610 -23.15 -13.08 -7.30
CA GLN A 610 -24.55 -12.74 -7.48
C GLN A 610 -24.86 -12.58 -8.96
N LYS A 611 -26.11 -12.82 -9.35
CA LYS A 611 -26.58 -12.38 -10.68
C LYS A 611 -26.35 -10.88 -10.82
N ILE A 612 -26.17 -10.40 -12.04
CA ILE A 612 -26.01 -8.96 -12.30
C ILE A 612 -27.17 -8.17 -11.64
N PHE A 613 -26.82 -7.15 -10.89
CA PHE A 613 -27.76 -6.26 -10.22
C PHE A 613 -27.47 -4.79 -10.57
N LYS A 614 -28.55 -4.00 -10.67
CA LYS A 614 -28.47 -2.59 -11.13
C LYS A 614 -28.23 -1.59 -9.98
N SER A 615 -28.29 -2.02 -8.71
CA SER A 615 -28.21 -1.11 -7.56
C SER A 615 -26.86 -0.40 -7.37
N SER A 616 -25.84 -0.83 -8.10
CA SER A 616 -24.53 -0.17 -8.12
C SER A 616 -24.39 0.94 -9.18
N VAL A 617 -25.37 1.08 -10.07
CA VAL A 617 -25.42 2.13 -11.10
C VAL A 617 -26.07 3.38 -10.51
N ALA A 618 -25.45 4.52 -10.70
CA ALA A 618 -25.91 5.84 -10.22
C ALA A 618 -26.08 5.93 -8.68
N ARG A 619 -25.40 5.08 -7.92
CA ARG A 619 -25.45 5.05 -6.45
C ARG A 619 -24.99 6.37 -5.83
N TRP A 620 -24.13 7.12 -6.49
CA TRP A 620 -23.66 8.42 -6.04
C TRP A 620 -24.79 9.42 -5.77
N HIS A 621 -25.97 9.23 -6.36
CA HIS A 621 -27.14 10.11 -6.11
C HIS A 621 -27.55 10.17 -4.64
N HIS A 622 -27.33 9.10 -3.88
CA HIS A 622 -27.59 9.05 -2.44
C HIS A 622 -26.59 9.87 -1.62
N TYR A 623 -25.45 10.25 -2.22
CA TYR A 623 -24.34 10.92 -1.57
C TYR A 623 -24.06 12.32 -2.12
N LYS A 624 -24.99 12.91 -2.87
CA LYS A 624 -24.83 14.23 -3.56
C LYS A 624 -24.31 15.35 -2.66
N GLU A 625 -24.69 15.35 -1.39
CA GLU A 625 -24.33 16.39 -0.43
C GLU A 625 -22.87 16.30 0.01
N PHE A 626 -22.22 15.14 -0.14
CA PHE A 626 -20.92 14.85 0.42
C PHE A 626 -19.78 14.80 -0.61
N ILE A 627 -20.09 14.79 -1.91
CA ILE A 627 -19.15 14.51 -3.00
C ILE A 627 -18.57 15.77 -3.67
N GLY A 628 -18.54 16.91 -2.96
CA GLY A 628 -18.12 18.20 -3.54
C GLY A 628 -16.92 18.11 -4.50
N PRO A 629 -15.75 17.56 -4.07
CA PRO A 629 -14.58 17.45 -4.92
C PRO A 629 -14.75 16.59 -6.18
N LEU A 630 -15.63 15.58 -6.13
CA LEU A 630 -15.86 14.66 -7.26
C LEU A 630 -16.79 15.23 -8.34
N ARG A 631 -17.46 16.36 -8.10
CA ARG A 631 -18.36 16.97 -9.08
C ARG A 631 -17.63 17.42 -10.34
N SER A 632 -16.37 17.81 -10.23
CA SER A 632 -15.51 18.17 -11.36
C SER A 632 -15.31 17.02 -12.36
N LEU A 633 -15.60 15.78 -11.98
CA LEU A 633 -15.43 14.61 -12.86
C LEU A 633 -16.55 14.46 -13.91
N ARG A 634 -17.58 15.29 -13.85
CA ARG A 634 -18.72 15.33 -14.81
C ARG A 634 -18.75 16.58 -15.70
N GLY A 635 -17.72 17.41 -15.63
CA GLY A 635 -17.58 18.60 -16.47
C GLY A 635 -17.16 18.30 -17.90
#